data_19913006037b2608acf57ee41f989549
#
_entry.id   19913006037b2608acf57ee41f989549
#
_cell.length_a   1.000
_cell.length_b   1.000
_cell.length_c   1.000
_cell.angle_alpha   90.00
_cell.angle_beta   90.00
_cell.angle_gamma   90.00
#
_symmetry.space_group_name_H-M   'P 1'
#
loop_
_entity.id
_entity.type
_entity.pdbx_description
1 polymer ?
#
loop_
_entity_poly.entity_id
_entity_poly.type
_entity_poly.pdbx_seq_one_letter_code
_entity_poly.pdbx_strand_id
1 'polypeptide(L)'
;VIPSLVAPQLQASIVEYLATTFALSEDEAYQALTEFLSDEHQGIFRGPYLRVRLPFVEAPEDADLGVAWTPPGFRPYAHQLAAWQRLSGRGQEPKPTLVTTGTGSGKSEAFLIPAIDHAVWARNRGQRGIKALILYPMNALVTDQQHRIAALLADPTVTAAGVTGGVWIGDDGSVRPHRQMSDKHLITDTAELLANPPDILLTNYKMLDRLLTNANRQRLWAANTRPTDDTGGWEQPLTYLVVDELHSYDGAQGTDVAMLLRRLGYRLGAATATSSVSGVACIGTSATLGSSPNAAAEMCLFASKVFGTRFDVSAIVGEQRRLVGEVCGDIDFSLPVPIPRELISLDPSDLDGLAEAFTSVGFDDAQAVGDRLLRHRITASLLRVAAEHPRRWPDAVAGVAQQVQEWGIAHAEDPEEVGEALERFVALVSQARGRTRSGEIRPLFAVEVQVWIREVSRLKRKVSLDPGFSWADSPALTAEENPARELPSIYCISCGRSGWMGVVNKAGGQGAAAIERVVYDHDTNPYLVAVRERERTRAMLRANPGEADLLWLDPESGQVHFADTEEPARIPILVSGMTGGDKTAEARDEAAKRQQCPSCGTNDTIRFLGSSVTTLASVGITQMFGSEYVADSERKLLAFTDSVQDASHRAAFFSGRTHRFNLRATLSGALQAKGQVALPDVADVVLSRADQGENPAEDLFSLIPPDLLLEDWLRAAWQSPGSADAISARKGLALRLGFDAVLEAGLRSRLGRTLETTGTAVAEVIVKEDEWRKVVVFATEAIQANAGQLITEPDIVQTWAEGVLQRLRLRGGIFHPFLDRYVAENGKRWEIWGGGDPLAPKFPKGISAPSFFASGQSDEFDPITGSQTWLRLWTMRVLGVEGSAADQVMRDLLNVFADVGVMQARSSTRGTIWGLPQERVLFVDVATVDGRQP
;
A
#
# COMPACT_ATOMS: atom_id res chain seq x y z
N VAL A 1 15.09 14.67 0.25
CA VAL A 1 14.34 14.02 -0.85
C VAL A 1 14.50 14.80 -2.11
N ILE A 2 14.74 14.13 -3.22
CA ILE A 2 14.77 14.73 -4.56
C ILE A 2 13.51 14.24 -5.31
N PRO A 3 12.37 14.94 -5.19
CA PRO A 3 11.09 14.43 -5.65
C PRO A 3 11.00 14.19 -7.16
N SER A 4 11.73 15.00 -7.95
CA SER A 4 11.78 14.89 -9.41
C SER A 4 12.39 13.56 -9.88
N LEU A 5 13.36 13.02 -9.14
CA LEU A 5 14.01 11.75 -9.46
C LEU A 5 13.24 10.55 -8.90
N VAL A 6 12.57 10.71 -7.77
CA VAL A 6 11.80 9.61 -7.13
C VAL A 6 10.54 9.26 -7.94
N ALA A 7 9.88 10.24 -8.56
CA ALA A 7 8.60 10.01 -9.23
C ALA A 7 8.71 9.07 -10.46
N PRO A 8 9.67 9.24 -11.39
CA PRO A 8 9.87 8.30 -12.49
C PRO A 8 10.22 6.88 -12.03
N GLN A 9 11.07 6.75 -11.01
CA GLN A 9 11.40 5.45 -10.42
C GLN A 9 10.17 4.74 -9.85
N LEU A 10 9.30 5.50 -9.18
CA LEU A 10 8.05 5.00 -8.63
C LEU A 10 7.13 4.47 -9.74
N GLN A 11 6.98 5.22 -10.83
CA GLN A 11 6.15 4.83 -11.96
C GLN A 11 6.68 3.55 -12.63
N ALA A 12 7.97 3.52 -12.96
CA ALA A 12 8.61 2.35 -13.56
C ALA A 12 8.47 1.09 -12.68
N SER A 13 8.72 1.21 -11.39
CA SER A 13 8.61 0.08 -10.45
C SER A 13 7.18 -0.45 -10.31
N ILE A 14 6.17 0.41 -10.37
CA ILE A 14 4.77 -0.03 -10.30
C ILE A 14 4.37 -0.77 -11.59
N VAL A 15 4.75 -0.27 -12.76
CA VAL A 15 4.47 -0.94 -14.04
C VAL A 15 5.18 -2.29 -14.09
N GLU A 16 6.47 -2.34 -13.77
CA GLU A 16 7.24 -3.57 -13.70
C GLU A 16 6.62 -4.58 -12.72
N TYR A 17 6.20 -4.09 -11.55
CA TYR A 17 5.50 -4.93 -10.58
C TYR A 17 4.23 -5.55 -11.17
N LEU A 18 3.41 -4.79 -11.87
CA LEU A 18 2.17 -5.28 -12.48
C LEU A 18 2.45 -6.27 -13.60
N ALA A 19 3.36 -5.92 -14.51
CA ALA A 19 3.75 -6.76 -15.64
C ALA A 19 4.27 -8.13 -15.17
N THR A 20 5.19 -8.13 -14.19
CA THR A 20 5.74 -9.37 -13.62
C THR A 20 4.76 -10.12 -12.70
N THR A 21 3.78 -9.43 -12.09
CA THR A 21 2.76 -10.10 -11.27
C THR A 21 1.76 -10.87 -12.12
N PHE A 22 1.34 -10.31 -13.23
CA PHE A 22 0.44 -11.00 -14.15
C PHE A 22 1.19 -12.06 -14.97
N ALA A 23 2.46 -11.84 -15.29
CA ALA A 23 3.35 -12.76 -15.98
C ALA A 23 2.65 -13.42 -17.20
N LEU A 24 2.13 -12.58 -18.10
CA LEU A 24 1.45 -13.07 -19.29
C LEU A 24 2.44 -13.81 -20.17
N SER A 25 2.10 -15.03 -20.58
CA SER A 25 2.96 -15.90 -21.38
C SER A 25 2.97 -15.58 -22.86
N GLU A 26 2.09 -14.70 -23.30
CA GLU A 26 1.98 -14.24 -24.69
C GLU A 26 2.69 -12.88 -24.78
N ASP A 27 3.81 -12.81 -25.50
CA ASP A 27 4.66 -11.60 -25.61
C ASP A 27 3.85 -10.38 -26.09
N GLU A 28 2.99 -10.57 -27.10
CA GLU A 28 2.12 -9.52 -27.62
C GLU A 28 1.14 -8.99 -26.56
N ALA A 29 0.57 -9.86 -25.72
CA ALA A 29 -0.33 -9.45 -24.64
C ALA A 29 0.42 -8.78 -23.50
N TYR A 30 1.63 -9.24 -23.19
CA TYR A 30 2.50 -8.64 -22.21
C TYR A 30 2.91 -7.21 -22.62
N GLN A 31 3.35 -7.04 -23.87
CA GLN A 31 3.72 -5.74 -24.40
C GLN A 31 2.52 -4.77 -24.43
N ALA A 32 1.39 -5.21 -25.01
CA ALA A 32 0.18 -4.39 -25.05
C ALA A 32 -0.33 -3.98 -23.67
N LEU A 33 -0.21 -4.85 -22.66
CA LEU A 33 -0.57 -4.51 -21.29
C LEU A 33 0.40 -3.48 -20.70
N THR A 34 1.69 -3.65 -20.91
CA THR A 34 2.72 -2.75 -20.40
C THR A 34 2.60 -1.36 -21.03
N GLU A 35 2.40 -1.29 -22.34
CA GLU A 35 2.15 -0.05 -23.06
C GLU A 35 0.87 0.64 -22.57
N PHE A 36 -0.23 -0.11 -22.41
CA PHE A 36 -1.49 0.42 -21.89
C PHE A 36 -1.34 0.98 -20.46
N LEU A 37 -0.64 0.27 -19.57
CA LEU A 37 -0.44 0.73 -18.18
C LEU A 37 0.43 1.98 -18.11
N SER A 38 1.38 2.13 -19.03
CA SER A 38 2.31 3.25 -19.10
C SER A 38 1.78 4.44 -19.91
N ASP A 39 0.68 4.27 -20.66
CA ASP A 39 0.13 5.31 -21.52
C ASP A 39 -0.22 6.58 -20.72
N GLU A 40 0.21 7.72 -21.24
CA GLU A 40 0.07 9.00 -20.55
C GLU A 40 -1.39 9.43 -20.35
N HIS A 41 -2.29 9.03 -21.28
CA HIS A 41 -3.70 9.44 -21.28
C HIS A 41 -4.65 8.34 -20.79
N GLN A 42 -4.34 7.09 -21.06
CA GLN A 42 -5.20 5.96 -20.71
C GLN A 42 -4.65 5.11 -19.56
N GLY A 43 -3.35 5.17 -19.29
CA GLY A 43 -2.66 4.35 -18.30
C GLY A 43 -3.07 4.62 -16.85
N ILE A 44 -2.29 4.05 -15.93
CA ILE A 44 -2.58 4.12 -14.48
C ILE A 44 -2.10 5.40 -13.82
N PHE A 45 -1.24 6.16 -14.47
CA PHE A 45 -0.66 7.36 -13.89
C PHE A 45 -1.28 8.65 -14.43
N ARG A 46 -1.34 9.66 -13.58
CA ARG A 46 -1.54 11.05 -13.97
C ARG A 46 -0.46 11.89 -13.28
N GLY A 47 0.21 12.71 -14.04
CA GLY A 47 1.38 13.46 -13.62
C GLY A 47 2.67 12.80 -14.12
N PRO A 48 3.83 13.12 -13.55
CA PRO A 48 3.98 13.91 -12.32
C PRO A 48 3.54 15.37 -12.49
N TYR A 49 2.99 15.93 -11.39
CA TYR A 49 2.69 17.37 -11.30
C TYR A 49 3.69 18.01 -10.36
N LEU A 50 4.34 19.05 -10.84
CA LEU A 50 5.29 19.83 -10.05
C LEU A 50 4.59 21.01 -9.41
N ARG A 51 4.87 21.26 -8.14
CA ARG A 51 4.51 22.45 -7.40
C ARG A 51 5.69 22.92 -6.54
N VAL A 52 5.96 24.22 -6.57
CA VAL A 52 7.00 24.82 -5.73
C VAL A 52 6.34 25.87 -4.84
N ARG A 53 6.19 25.57 -3.54
CA ARG A 53 5.48 26.47 -2.65
C ARG A 53 6.35 27.64 -2.22
N LEU A 54 5.82 28.85 -2.41
CA LEU A 54 6.43 30.08 -1.90
C LEU A 54 6.33 30.15 -0.37
N PRO A 55 7.28 30.84 0.31
CA PRO A 55 7.23 31.04 1.75
C PRO A 55 5.98 31.85 2.17
N PHE A 56 5.53 31.60 3.39
CA PHE A 56 4.43 32.37 3.97
C PHE A 56 4.87 33.82 4.25
N VAL A 57 3.92 34.74 4.22
CA VAL A 57 4.13 36.11 4.66
C VAL A 57 4.26 36.16 6.17
N GLU A 58 5.36 36.68 6.70
CA GLU A 58 5.56 36.89 8.12
C GLU A 58 4.76 38.09 8.62
N ALA A 59 4.32 38.06 9.86
CA ALA A 59 3.68 39.22 10.48
C ALA A 59 4.67 40.38 10.61
N PRO A 60 4.21 41.64 10.57
CA PRO A 60 5.04 42.79 10.85
C PRO A 60 5.65 42.69 12.26
N GLU A 61 6.88 43.15 12.44
CA GLU A 61 7.61 43.05 13.73
C GLU A 61 6.97 43.91 14.85
N ASP A 62 6.31 44.99 14.49
CA ASP A 62 5.63 45.93 15.38
C ASP A 62 4.12 45.63 15.53
N ALA A 63 3.65 44.54 14.98
CA ALA A 63 2.22 44.20 15.03
C ALA A 63 1.76 43.87 16.46
N ASP A 64 0.58 44.38 16.83
CA ASP A 64 -0.11 43.94 18.04
C ASP A 64 -0.55 42.47 17.84
N LEU A 65 0.02 41.57 18.64
CA LEU A 65 -0.24 40.16 18.54
C LEU A 65 -1.64 39.77 19.07
N GLY A 66 -2.28 40.65 19.84
CA GLY A 66 -3.58 40.34 20.50
C GLY A 66 -3.50 39.29 21.62
N VAL A 67 -2.33 38.75 21.88
CA VAL A 67 -2.05 37.75 22.93
C VAL A 67 -0.87 38.25 23.78
N ALA A 68 -0.82 37.93 25.06
CA ALA A 68 0.28 38.35 25.92
C ALA A 68 1.33 37.25 26.12
N TRP A 69 0.97 36.00 25.80
CA TRP A 69 1.88 34.88 25.81
C TRP A 69 2.09 34.30 24.42
N THR A 70 3.33 34.09 24.08
CA THR A 70 3.78 33.31 22.91
C THR A 70 4.99 32.48 23.31
N PRO A 71 5.24 31.34 22.66
CA PRO A 71 6.48 30.59 22.89
C PRO A 71 7.71 31.48 22.64
N PRO A 72 8.80 31.33 23.40
CA PRO A 72 10.01 32.13 23.25
C PRO A 72 10.56 32.05 21.80
N GLY A 73 10.81 33.22 21.21
CA GLY A 73 11.34 33.33 19.84
C GLY A 73 10.35 33.00 18.73
N PHE A 74 9.10 32.72 19.04
CA PHE A 74 8.08 32.44 18.03
C PHE A 74 7.67 33.72 17.30
N ARG A 75 7.75 33.70 15.98
CA ARG A 75 7.26 34.76 15.10
C ARG A 75 6.09 34.23 14.27
N PRO A 76 4.89 34.85 14.38
CA PRO A 76 3.75 34.39 13.66
C PRO A 76 3.83 34.75 12.16
N TYR A 77 3.21 33.93 11.35
CA TYR A 77 2.86 34.32 9.99
C TYR A 77 1.67 35.29 9.99
N ALA A 78 1.49 36.02 8.90
CA ALA A 78 0.38 36.98 8.77
C ALA A 78 -1.00 36.35 8.98
N HIS A 79 -1.23 35.14 8.50
CA HIS A 79 -2.48 34.40 8.73
C HIS A 79 -2.65 33.96 10.19
N GLN A 80 -1.57 33.59 10.88
CA GLN A 80 -1.63 33.26 12.31
C GLN A 80 -1.96 34.51 13.13
N LEU A 81 -1.32 35.64 12.83
CA LEU A 81 -1.65 36.92 13.45
C LEU A 81 -3.11 37.30 13.24
N ALA A 82 -3.62 37.19 12.02
CA ALA A 82 -5.02 37.46 11.71
C ALA A 82 -5.98 36.55 12.51
N ALA A 83 -5.62 35.29 12.70
CA ALA A 83 -6.39 34.37 13.55
C ALA A 83 -6.31 34.78 15.03
N TRP A 84 -5.12 35.13 15.54
CA TRP A 84 -4.96 35.54 16.94
C TRP A 84 -5.75 36.80 17.28
N GLN A 85 -5.71 37.82 16.42
CA GLN A 85 -6.49 39.04 16.59
C GLN A 85 -8.01 38.77 16.63
N ARG A 86 -8.50 37.78 15.90
CA ARG A 86 -9.91 37.37 15.93
C ARG A 86 -10.27 36.53 17.16
N LEU A 87 -9.33 35.72 17.64
CA LEU A 87 -9.51 34.74 18.71
C LEU A 87 -9.05 35.28 20.10
N SER A 88 -8.47 36.46 20.16
CA SER A 88 -8.07 37.04 21.44
C SER A 88 -9.25 37.20 22.38
N GLY A 89 -9.16 36.64 23.58
CA GLY A 89 -10.12 36.77 24.67
C GLY A 89 -9.82 37.94 25.61
N ARG A 90 -8.86 38.81 25.25
CA ARG A 90 -8.42 39.93 26.08
C ARG A 90 -9.15 41.20 25.66
N GLY A 91 -10.17 41.57 26.44
CA GLY A 91 -10.92 42.80 26.22
C GLY A 91 -11.90 42.80 25.05
N GLN A 92 -12.03 41.66 24.37
CA GLN A 92 -13.02 41.48 23.33
C GLN A 92 -13.53 40.01 23.34
N GLU A 93 -14.71 39.78 22.83
CA GLU A 93 -15.22 38.42 22.64
C GLU A 93 -14.51 37.77 21.46
N PRO A 94 -13.96 36.55 21.64
CA PRO A 94 -13.38 35.79 20.53
C PRO A 94 -14.46 35.50 19.48
N LYS A 95 -14.11 35.61 18.19
CA LYS A 95 -15.07 35.50 17.07
C LYS A 95 -14.98 34.12 16.43
N PRO A 96 -16.09 33.58 15.90
CA PRO A 96 -16.06 32.38 15.08
C PRO A 96 -15.06 32.52 13.94
N THR A 97 -14.18 31.51 13.73
CA THR A 97 -13.05 31.62 12.80
C THR A 97 -12.85 30.31 12.04
N LEU A 98 -12.61 30.42 10.74
CA LEU A 98 -12.25 29.30 9.87
C LEU A 98 -10.80 29.48 9.41
N VAL A 99 -9.92 28.59 9.81
CA VAL A 99 -8.51 28.62 9.40
C VAL A 99 -8.33 27.69 8.20
N THR A 100 -8.24 28.27 7.01
CA THR A 100 -8.16 27.52 5.73
C THR A 100 -6.78 27.68 5.12
N THR A 101 -5.83 26.93 5.64
CA THR A 101 -4.43 26.99 5.23
C THR A 101 -3.89 25.60 4.99
N GLY A 102 -2.92 25.45 4.07
CA GLY A 102 -2.32 24.16 3.72
C GLY A 102 -1.58 23.51 4.90
N THR A 103 -1.17 22.26 4.71
CA THR A 103 -0.32 21.54 5.67
C THR A 103 1.03 22.26 5.85
N GLY A 104 1.56 22.26 7.09
CA GLY A 104 2.83 22.93 7.40
C GLY A 104 2.74 24.45 7.58
N SER A 105 1.54 25.04 7.49
CA SER A 105 1.33 26.49 7.69
C SER A 105 1.26 26.93 9.15
N GLY A 106 1.26 25.98 10.09
CA GLY A 106 1.03 26.30 11.49
C GLY A 106 -0.44 26.58 11.81
N LYS A 107 -1.38 25.84 11.19
CA LYS A 107 -2.83 25.89 11.50
C LYS A 107 -3.12 25.72 12.99
N SER A 108 -2.44 24.79 13.63
CA SER A 108 -2.64 24.50 15.05
C SER A 108 -2.24 25.68 15.92
N GLU A 109 -1.13 26.35 15.66
CA GLU A 109 -0.69 27.55 16.39
C GLU A 109 -1.67 28.72 16.20
N ALA A 110 -2.39 28.76 15.08
CA ALA A 110 -3.37 29.82 14.84
C ALA A 110 -4.50 29.80 15.89
N PHE A 111 -4.85 28.66 16.47
CA PHE A 111 -5.87 28.56 17.53
C PHE A 111 -5.31 28.17 18.88
N LEU A 112 -4.22 27.40 18.96
CA LEU A 112 -3.64 26.96 20.23
C LEU A 112 -3.04 28.12 21.04
N ILE A 113 -2.32 29.02 20.39
CA ILE A 113 -1.68 30.13 21.10
C ILE A 113 -2.72 31.03 21.77
N PRO A 114 -3.79 31.52 21.10
CA PRO A 114 -4.86 32.25 21.77
C PRO A 114 -5.57 31.46 22.87
N ALA A 115 -5.79 30.16 22.65
CA ALA A 115 -6.43 29.29 23.65
C ALA A 115 -5.58 29.10 24.92
N ILE A 116 -4.25 28.91 24.76
CA ILE A 116 -3.32 28.81 25.90
C ILE A 116 -3.20 30.17 26.62
N ASP A 117 -3.03 31.26 25.87
CA ASP A 117 -2.98 32.60 26.44
C ASP A 117 -4.22 32.94 27.28
N HIS A 118 -5.41 32.60 26.74
CA HIS A 118 -6.67 32.74 27.48
C HIS A 118 -6.73 31.84 28.70
N ALA A 119 -6.27 30.58 28.61
CA ALA A 119 -6.24 29.68 29.74
C ALA A 119 -5.34 30.19 30.87
N VAL A 120 -4.17 30.77 30.56
CA VAL A 120 -3.29 31.47 31.52
C VAL A 120 -4.01 32.66 32.16
N TRP A 121 -4.67 33.48 31.35
CA TRP A 121 -5.43 34.64 31.82
C TRP A 121 -6.58 34.23 32.76
N ALA A 122 -7.33 33.18 32.40
CA ALA A 122 -8.46 32.65 33.18
C ALA A 122 -8.00 32.01 34.49
N ARG A 123 -6.92 31.23 34.49
CA ARG A 123 -6.34 30.61 35.70
C ARG A 123 -5.85 31.68 36.69
N ASN A 124 -5.17 32.72 36.21
CA ASN A 124 -4.73 33.84 37.06
C ASN A 124 -5.90 34.58 37.72
N ARG A 125 -7.14 34.42 37.23
CA ARG A 125 -8.37 34.94 37.81
C ARG A 125 -9.16 33.92 38.64
N GLY A 126 -8.60 32.72 38.84
CA GLY A 126 -9.23 31.65 39.63
C GLY A 126 -10.31 30.89 38.88
N GLN A 127 -10.51 31.12 37.57
CA GLN A 127 -11.50 30.39 36.79
C GLN A 127 -11.09 28.93 36.58
N ARG A 128 -11.99 28.02 36.95
CA ARG A 128 -11.84 26.57 36.72
C ARG A 128 -12.68 26.07 35.55
N GLY A 129 -12.50 24.81 35.17
CA GLY A 129 -13.20 24.15 34.08
C GLY A 129 -12.46 24.24 32.75
N ILE A 130 -12.99 23.59 31.75
CA ILE A 130 -12.42 23.48 30.38
C ILE A 130 -12.61 24.82 29.65
N LYS A 131 -11.52 25.42 29.18
CA LYS A 131 -11.50 26.68 28.41
C LYS A 131 -11.49 26.40 26.90
N ALA A 132 -10.83 25.33 26.51
CA ALA A 132 -10.76 24.92 25.10
C ALA A 132 -11.09 23.43 24.96
N LEU A 133 -12.04 23.11 24.09
CA LEU A 133 -12.36 21.76 23.67
C LEU A 133 -11.97 21.59 22.22
N ILE A 134 -11.09 20.62 21.94
CA ILE A 134 -10.55 20.37 20.61
C ILE A 134 -11.00 18.98 20.13
N LEU A 135 -11.74 18.94 19.03
CA LEU A 135 -12.22 17.72 18.41
C LEU A 135 -11.37 17.38 17.18
N TYR A 136 -10.80 16.19 17.21
CA TYR A 136 -10.06 15.62 16.08
C TYR A 136 -10.88 14.50 15.43
N PRO A 137 -10.78 14.33 14.10
CA PRO A 137 -11.51 13.26 13.41
C PRO A 137 -11.01 11.86 13.76
N MET A 138 -9.74 11.73 14.15
CA MET A 138 -9.07 10.44 14.37
C MET A 138 -8.21 10.45 15.64
N ASN A 139 -8.16 9.30 16.35
CA ASN A 139 -7.33 9.13 17.56
C ASN A 139 -5.83 9.31 17.28
N ALA A 140 -5.34 8.88 16.12
CA ALA A 140 -3.94 9.03 15.74
C ALA A 140 -3.50 10.51 15.72
N LEU A 141 -4.36 11.40 15.21
CA LEU A 141 -4.10 12.85 15.22
C LEU A 141 -4.08 13.41 16.65
N VAL A 142 -4.97 12.93 17.53
CA VAL A 142 -4.96 13.33 18.94
C VAL A 142 -3.64 12.93 19.58
N THR A 143 -3.16 11.72 19.30
CA THR A 143 -1.89 11.21 19.88
C THR A 143 -0.69 12.01 19.39
N ASP A 144 -0.65 12.41 18.12
CA ASP A 144 0.41 13.24 17.56
C ASP A 144 0.37 14.66 18.16
N GLN A 145 -0.80 15.29 18.18
CA GLN A 145 -0.97 16.65 18.68
C GLN A 145 -0.77 16.78 20.19
N GLN A 146 -1.02 15.72 20.97
CA GLN A 146 -0.77 15.76 22.42
C GLN A 146 0.69 16.06 22.74
N HIS A 147 1.67 15.51 22.04
CA HIS A 147 3.09 15.78 22.26
C HIS A 147 3.43 17.24 22.01
N ARG A 148 2.91 17.81 20.92
CA ARG A 148 3.10 19.21 20.56
C ARG A 148 2.48 20.16 21.58
N ILE A 149 1.25 19.88 22.03
CA ILE A 149 0.55 20.69 23.03
C ILE A 149 1.23 20.53 24.39
N ALA A 150 1.68 19.35 24.78
CA ALA A 150 2.43 19.10 25.99
C ALA A 150 3.71 19.97 26.07
N ALA A 151 4.46 20.03 24.98
CA ALA A 151 5.65 20.88 24.88
C ALA A 151 5.33 22.39 25.04
N LEU A 152 4.21 22.88 24.47
CA LEU A 152 3.76 24.25 24.65
C LEU A 152 3.31 24.55 26.09
N LEU A 153 2.60 23.61 26.72
CA LEU A 153 2.14 23.78 28.11
C LEU A 153 3.25 23.62 29.16
N ALA A 154 4.40 23.05 28.78
CA ALA A 154 5.58 22.98 29.62
C ALA A 154 6.35 24.33 29.76
N ASP A 155 5.95 25.33 28.98
CA ASP A 155 6.51 26.69 29.13
C ASP A 155 6.41 27.18 30.58
N PRO A 156 7.47 27.80 31.15
CA PRO A 156 7.48 28.23 32.54
C PRO A 156 6.33 29.17 32.93
N THR A 157 5.93 30.07 32.02
CA THR A 157 4.82 31.03 32.27
C THR A 157 3.48 30.30 32.33
N VAL A 158 3.25 29.33 31.44
CA VAL A 158 2.02 28.52 31.39
C VAL A 158 1.94 27.60 32.60
N THR A 159 3.06 26.95 32.94
CA THR A 159 3.17 26.06 34.11
C THR A 159 2.96 26.82 35.43
N ALA A 160 3.54 28.03 35.57
CA ALA A 160 3.36 28.88 36.75
C ALA A 160 1.89 29.30 36.94
N ALA A 161 1.13 29.48 35.89
CA ALA A 161 -0.31 29.75 35.96
C ALA A 161 -1.14 28.50 36.32
N GLY A 162 -0.56 27.30 36.29
CA GLY A 162 -1.24 26.04 36.59
C GLY A 162 -2.19 25.56 35.51
N VAL A 163 -1.93 25.92 34.22
CA VAL A 163 -2.71 25.45 33.10
C VAL A 163 -2.44 23.98 32.83
N THR A 164 -3.50 23.23 32.64
CA THR A 164 -3.42 21.78 32.41
C THR A 164 -4.08 21.35 31.07
N GLY A 165 -3.49 20.34 30.44
CA GLY A 165 -4.05 19.70 29.23
C GLY A 165 -4.38 18.25 29.50
N GLY A 166 -5.48 17.80 28.93
CA GLY A 166 -5.95 16.42 29.03
C GLY A 166 -6.36 15.82 27.71
N VAL A 167 -6.24 14.50 27.60
CA VAL A 167 -6.66 13.72 26.42
C VAL A 167 -7.63 12.62 26.87
N TRP A 168 -8.79 12.54 26.20
CA TRP A 168 -9.74 11.46 26.41
C TRP A 168 -10.22 10.89 25.07
N ILE A 169 -9.65 9.76 24.63
CA ILE A 169 -9.93 9.13 23.33
C ILE A 169 -10.41 7.67 23.39
N GLY A 170 -10.42 7.07 24.59
CA GLY A 170 -10.91 5.72 24.81
C GLY A 170 -11.00 5.36 26.28
N ASP A 171 -11.72 4.28 26.57
CA ASP A 171 -11.89 3.73 27.91
C ASP A 171 -11.35 2.29 28.01
N ASP A 172 -10.79 1.78 26.92
CA ASP A 172 -10.41 0.40 26.70
C ASP A 172 -8.97 0.07 27.16
N GLY A 173 -8.30 1.02 27.82
CA GLY A 173 -6.91 0.83 28.24
C GLY A 173 -5.90 0.93 27.10
N SER A 174 -6.33 1.30 25.90
CA SER A 174 -5.45 1.47 24.73
C SER A 174 -4.45 2.62 24.89
N VAL A 175 -4.70 3.54 25.83
CA VAL A 175 -3.80 4.66 26.13
C VAL A 175 -3.20 4.46 27.52
N ARG A 176 -1.87 4.56 27.62
CA ARG A 176 -1.16 4.49 28.89
C ARG A 176 -1.64 5.63 29.82
N PRO A 177 -2.09 5.36 31.05
CA PRO A 177 -2.59 6.40 31.93
C PRO A 177 -1.44 7.25 32.49
N HIS A 178 -1.53 8.56 32.28
CA HIS A 178 -0.66 9.58 32.86
C HIS A 178 -1.48 10.50 33.75
N ARG A 179 -1.16 10.56 35.06
CA ARG A 179 -1.85 11.42 36.03
C ARG A 179 -1.34 12.85 36.07
N GLN A 180 -0.13 13.06 35.58
CA GLN A 180 0.52 14.37 35.54
C GLN A 180 1.02 14.67 34.14
N MET A 181 1.03 15.94 33.75
CA MET A 181 1.64 16.40 32.51
C MET A 181 3.17 16.36 32.60
N SER A 182 3.79 16.22 31.42
CA SER A 182 5.20 16.49 31.19
C SER A 182 5.36 17.30 29.89
N ASP A 183 6.58 17.54 29.49
CA ASP A 183 6.93 18.09 28.18
C ASP A 183 6.58 17.17 27.00
N LYS A 184 6.29 15.90 27.26
CA LYS A 184 6.03 14.85 26.25
C LYS A 184 4.61 14.31 26.27
N HIS A 185 3.86 14.47 27.34
CA HIS A 185 2.49 13.92 27.43
C HIS A 185 1.56 14.76 28.28
N LEU A 186 0.30 14.77 27.92
CA LEU A 186 -0.80 15.36 28.66
C LEU A 186 -1.39 14.35 29.66
N ILE A 187 -2.32 14.81 30.50
CA ILE A 187 -3.06 13.94 31.43
C ILE A 187 -3.98 13.02 30.63
N THR A 188 -3.87 11.71 30.84
CA THR A 188 -4.70 10.69 30.19
C THR A 188 -5.41 9.77 31.20
N ASP A 189 -5.11 9.88 32.50
CA ASP A 189 -5.81 9.13 33.53
C ASP A 189 -7.23 9.67 33.70
N THR A 190 -8.22 8.83 33.44
CA THR A 190 -9.63 9.23 33.42
C THR A 190 -10.15 9.62 34.79
N ALA A 191 -9.63 9.01 35.87
CA ALA A 191 -9.99 9.36 37.24
C ALA A 191 -9.48 10.76 37.60
N GLU A 192 -8.25 11.08 37.19
CA GLU A 192 -7.66 12.41 37.36
C GLU A 192 -8.42 13.49 36.56
N LEU A 193 -8.73 13.22 35.30
CA LEU A 193 -9.51 14.14 34.46
C LEU A 193 -10.92 14.43 35.04
N LEU A 194 -11.55 13.46 35.70
CA LEU A 194 -12.84 13.64 36.36
C LEU A 194 -12.73 14.40 37.67
N ALA A 195 -11.63 14.20 38.44
CA ALA A 195 -11.39 14.88 39.69
C ALA A 195 -10.95 16.34 39.47
N ASN A 196 -10.09 16.55 38.47
CA ASN A 196 -9.49 17.82 38.12
C ASN A 196 -9.60 18.07 36.63
N PRO A 197 -10.77 18.58 36.12
CA PRO A 197 -10.96 18.85 34.71
C PRO A 197 -9.87 19.76 34.14
N PRO A 198 -9.26 19.41 32.98
CA PRO A 198 -8.19 20.18 32.38
C PRO A 198 -8.70 21.49 31.79
N ASP A 199 -7.79 22.44 31.55
CA ASP A 199 -8.12 23.69 30.85
C ASP A 199 -8.32 23.50 29.36
N ILE A 200 -7.51 22.60 28.78
CA ILE A 200 -7.57 22.23 27.37
C ILE A 200 -7.84 20.73 27.27
N LEU A 201 -8.96 20.35 26.65
CA LEU A 201 -9.35 18.96 26.47
C LEU A 201 -9.32 18.57 25.01
N LEU A 202 -8.53 17.54 24.68
CA LEU A 202 -8.47 16.90 23.38
C LEU A 202 -9.31 15.63 23.39
N THR A 203 -10.17 15.47 22.36
CA THR A 203 -11.00 14.28 22.22
C THR A 203 -11.45 14.07 20.77
N ASN A 204 -12.21 13.03 20.51
CA ASN A 204 -12.90 12.83 19.24
C ASN A 204 -14.42 12.93 19.44
N TYR A 205 -15.17 13.06 18.35
CA TYR A 205 -16.62 13.27 18.43
C TYR A 205 -17.37 12.08 19.08
N LYS A 206 -16.94 10.83 18.84
CA LYS A 206 -17.56 9.64 19.45
C LYS A 206 -17.36 9.62 20.97
N MET A 207 -16.18 10.02 21.41
CA MET A 207 -15.88 10.09 22.83
C MET A 207 -16.60 11.27 23.49
N LEU A 208 -16.68 12.43 22.82
CA LEU A 208 -17.49 13.56 23.32
C LEU A 208 -18.95 13.15 23.54
N ASP A 209 -19.53 12.40 22.62
CA ASP A 209 -20.92 11.87 22.80
C ASP A 209 -21.02 11.01 24.06
N ARG A 210 -20.06 10.12 24.30
CA ARG A 210 -20.00 9.32 25.53
C ARG A 210 -19.80 10.17 26.79
N LEU A 211 -18.98 11.21 26.71
CA LEU A 211 -18.74 12.13 27.86
C LEU A 211 -19.98 12.93 28.23
N LEU A 212 -20.84 13.23 27.26
CA LEU A 212 -22.10 13.96 27.47
C LEU A 212 -23.26 13.06 27.93
N THR A 213 -23.28 11.79 27.52
CA THR A 213 -24.40 10.88 27.79
C THR A 213 -24.20 10.04 29.05
N ASN A 214 -22.98 9.77 29.48
CA ASN A 214 -22.71 8.94 30.65
C ASN A 214 -22.77 9.74 31.96
N ALA A 215 -23.70 9.34 32.84
CA ALA A 215 -23.94 10.02 34.14
C ALA A 215 -22.67 10.11 35.02
N ASN A 216 -21.81 9.07 35.03
CA ASN A 216 -20.60 9.05 35.84
C ASN A 216 -19.52 10.03 35.35
N ARG A 217 -19.62 10.50 34.12
CA ARG A 217 -18.65 11.43 33.50
C ARG A 217 -19.10 12.89 33.54
N GLN A 218 -20.29 13.15 34.04
CA GLN A 218 -20.83 14.51 34.14
C GLN A 218 -19.98 15.44 35.02
N ARG A 219 -19.20 14.89 35.96
CA ARG A 219 -18.26 15.66 36.78
C ARG A 219 -17.22 16.43 35.97
N LEU A 220 -16.85 15.95 34.80
CA LEU A 220 -15.97 16.65 33.87
C LEU A 220 -16.47 18.05 33.52
N TRP A 221 -17.80 18.21 33.42
CA TRP A 221 -18.45 19.44 33.02
C TRP A 221 -18.94 20.30 34.21
N ALA A 222 -18.72 19.87 35.44
CA ALA A 222 -19.30 20.52 36.61
C ALA A 222 -18.93 22.01 36.74
N ALA A 223 -17.68 22.36 36.40
CA ALA A 223 -17.23 23.74 36.39
C ALA A 223 -17.63 24.53 35.10
N ASN A 224 -18.14 23.85 34.10
CA ASN A 224 -18.60 24.45 32.84
C ASN A 224 -20.12 24.55 32.73
N THR A 225 -20.86 23.92 33.66
CA THR A 225 -22.34 23.99 33.69
C THR A 225 -22.76 25.12 34.60
N ARG A 226 -23.76 25.87 34.16
CA ARG A 226 -24.24 27.03 34.85
C ARG A 226 -25.15 26.70 36.04
N PRO A 227 -25.00 27.39 37.19
CA PRO A 227 -26.10 27.50 38.14
C PRO A 227 -27.23 28.41 37.59
N THR A 228 -28.47 28.10 37.92
CA THR A 228 -29.65 28.82 37.46
C THR A 228 -30.05 29.96 38.38
N ASP A 229 -29.14 30.57 39.12
CA ASP A 229 -29.48 31.67 40.01
C ASP A 229 -29.27 33.04 39.34
N ASP A 230 -30.23 33.89 39.58
CA ASP A 230 -30.57 35.15 38.95
C ASP A 230 -29.58 36.30 39.13
N THR A 231 -28.34 36.05 39.48
CA THR A 231 -27.34 37.11 39.66
C THR A 231 -26.42 37.24 38.44
N GLY A 232 -26.90 37.75 37.43
CA GLY A 232 -26.42 38.56 36.29
C GLY A 232 -24.98 38.57 35.82
N GLY A 233 -24.06 37.74 36.23
CA GLY A 233 -22.69 37.73 35.79
C GLY A 233 -22.29 36.39 35.18
N TRP A 234 -22.22 36.29 33.86
CA TRP A 234 -21.85 35.06 33.18
C TRP A 234 -20.46 35.05 32.69
N GLU A 235 -19.62 34.27 33.25
CA GLU A 235 -18.38 33.82 32.67
C GLU A 235 -18.48 32.32 32.40
N GLN A 236 -18.85 31.99 31.16
CA GLN A 236 -18.76 30.60 30.72
C GLN A 236 -17.27 30.22 30.58
N PRO A 237 -16.79 29.18 31.30
CA PRO A 237 -15.39 28.80 31.20
C PRO A 237 -14.98 28.29 29.82
N LEU A 238 -15.88 27.58 29.10
CA LEU A 238 -15.60 27.14 27.73
C LEU A 238 -15.64 28.33 26.77
N THR A 239 -14.47 28.74 26.31
CA THR A 239 -14.32 29.89 25.42
C THR A 239 -14.07 29.46 23.97
N TYR A 240 -13.41 28.34 23.76
CA TYR A 240 -13.04 27.85 22.44
C TYR A 240 -13.55 26.44 22.19
N LEU A 241 -14.23 26.26 21.06
CA LEU A 241 -14.64 24.98 20.53
C LEU A 241 -14.00 24.78 19.17
N VAL A 242 -13.01 23.92 19.08
CA VAL A 242 -12.25 23.66 17.87
C VAL A 242 -12.70 22.34 17.24
N VAL A 243 -12.99 22.36 15.95
CA VAL A 243 -13.21 21.16 15.13
C VAL A 243 -12.12 21.15 14.06
N ASP A 244 -11.13 20.29 14.27
CA ASP A 244 -10.01 20.15 13.35
C ASP A 244 -10.40 19.32 12.12
N GLU A 245 -9.84 19.66 10.96
CA GLU A 245 -10.17 19.05 9.67
C GLU A 245 -11.70 19.03 9.40
N LEU A 246 -12.34 20.18 9.55
CA LEU A 246 -13.80 20.34 9.46
C LEU A 246 -14.41 19.72 8.19
N HIS A 247 -13.66 19.73 7.08
CA HIS A 247 -14.11 19.15 5.81
C HIS A 247 -14.27 17.62 5.86
N SER A 248 -13.66 16.94 6.86
CA SER A 248 -13.83 15.49 7.03
C SER A 248 -15.19 15.09 7.62
N TYR A 249 -15.94 16.06 8.12
CA TYR A 249 -17.26 15.83 8.73
C TYR A 249 -18.38 16.18 7.74
N ASP A 250 -18.47 15.47 6.64
CA ASP A 250 -19.51 15.61 5.62
C ASP A 250 -20.65 14.59 5.78
N GLY A 251 -21.71 14.75 5.00
CA GLY A 251 -22.82 13.81 4.93
C GLY A 251 -23.46 13.47 6.28
N ALA A 252 -23.66 12.20 6.55
CA ALA A 252 -24.27 11.69 7.78
C ALA A 252 -23.43 12.03 9.01
N GLN A 253 -22.11 11.89 8.92
CA GLN A 253 -21.18 12.20 10.02
C GLN A 253 -21.22 13.69 10.40
N GLY A 254 -21.29 14.57 9.43
CA GLY A 254 -21.46 16.00 9.69
C GLY A 254 -22.77 16.33 10.42
N THR A 255 -23.85 15.63 10.10
CA THR A 255 -25.13 15.75 10.81
C THR A 255 -25.02 15.28 12.26
N ASP A 256 -24.36 14.15 12.50
CA ASP A 256 -24.14 13.61 13.85
C ASP A 256 -23.32 14.59 14.70
N VAL A 257 -22.23 15.14 14.16
CA VAL A 257 -21.41 16.15 14.86
C VAL A 257 -22.20 17.41 15.12
N ALA A 258 -23.00 17.90 14.16
CA ALA A 258 -23.85 19.07 14.36
C ALA A 258 -24.84 18.86 15.53
N MET A 259 -25.49 17.69 15.62
CA MET A 259 -26.39 17.35 16.72
C MET A 259 -25.65 17.19 18.05
N LEU A 260 -24.45 16.63 18.02
CA LEU A 260 -23.59 16.50 19.20
C LEU A 260 -23.21 17.88 19.77
N LEU A 261 -22.82 18.84 18.92
CA LEU A 261 -22.48 20.20 19.37
C LEU A 261 -23.69 20.94 19.92
N ARG A 262 -24.90 20.72 19.38
CA ARG A 262 -26.14 21.26 19.97
C ARG A 262 -26.39 20.68 21.35
N ARG A 263 -26.18 19.38 21.54
CA ARG A 263 -26.28 18.72 22.84
C ARG A 263 -25.27 19.27 23.84
N LEU A 264 -24.02 19.50 23.38
CA LEU A 264 -22.98 20.15 24.20
C LEU A 264 -23.44 21.54 24.66
N GLY A 265 -23.90 22.39 23.74
CA GLY A 265 -24.36 23.73 24.08
C GLY A 265 -25.56 23.73 25.04
N TYR A 266 -26.50 22.83 24.85
CA TYR A 266 -27.61 22.63 25.78
C TYR A 266 -27.09 22.21 27.19
N ARG A 267 -26.17 21.25 27.22
CA ARG A 267 -25.56 20.77 28.50
C ARG A 267 -24.83 21.87 29.25
N LEU A 268 -24.15 22.75 28.55
CA LEU A 268 -23.42 23.87 29.14
C LEU A 268 -24.30 25.06 29.47
N GLY A 269 -25.56 25.05 29.09
CA GLY A 269 -26.47 26.20 29.20
C GLY A 269 -26.11 27.34 28.23
N ALA A 270 -25.33 27.05 27.20
CA ALA A 270 -24.90 28.02 26.18
C ALA A 270 -25.80 28.07 24.96
N ALA A 271 -26.82 27.21 24.85
CA ALA A 271 -27.75 27.19 23.72
C ALA A 271 -28.74 28.34 23.82
N THR A 272 -28.94 29.05 22.71
CA THR A 272 -29.96 30.12 22.54
C THR A 272 -30.82 29.82 21.33
N ALA A 273 -31.83 30.67 21.08
CA ALA A 273 -32.66 30.53 19.90
C ALA A 273 -31.88 30.70 18.56
N THR A 274 -30.78 31.42 18.56
CA THR A 274 -29.99 31.77 17.36
C THR A 274 -28.62 31.12 17.29
N SER A 275 -28.12 30.51 18.37
CA SER A 275 -26.82 29.83 18.40
C SER A 275 -26.90 28.58 19.27
N SER A 276 -26.28 27.51 18.78
CA SER A 276 -26.16 26.28 19.56
C SER A 276 -25.18 26.41 20.72
N VAL A 277 -24.17 27.28 20.61
CA VAL A 277 -23.06 27.47 21.59
C VAL A 277 -22.75 28.99 21.70
N SER A 278 -23.69 29.74 22.23
CA SER A 278 -23.52 31.19 22.44
C SER A 278 -22.40 31.50 23.44
N GLY A 279 -21.61 32.53 23.17
CA GLY A 279 -20.45 32.92 24.00
C GLY A 279 -19.22 32.02 23.84
N VAL A 280 -19.27 31.04 22.92
CA VAL A 280 -18.15 30.16 22.59
C VAL A 280 -17.65 30.48 21.18
N ALA A 281 -16.37 30.77 21.03
CA ALA A 281 -15.74 30.92 19.74
C ALA A 281 -15.57 29.56 19.06
N CYS A 282 -16.37 29.33 18.03
CA CYS A 282 -16.30 28.14 17.20
C CYS A 282 -15.19 28.29 16.17
N ILE A 283 -14.28 27.34 16.13
CA ILE A 283 -13.11 27.34 15.24
C ILE A 283 -13.14 26.06 14.40
N GLY A 284 -13.17 26.23 13.08
CA GLY A 284 -12.99 25.16 12.13
C GLY A 284 -11.63 25.27 11.44
N THR A 285 -10.92 24.17 11.27
CA THR A 285 -9.74 24.16 10.39
C THR A 285 -9.99 23.33 9.16
N SER A 286 -9.36 23.68 8.04
CA SER A 286 -9.41 22.90 6.80
C SER A 286 -8.13 23.10 5.99
N ALA A 287 -7.67 22.06 5.31
CA ALA A 287 -6.51 22.17 4.41
C ALA A 287 -6.86 22.84 3.07
N THR A 288 -8.13 22.87 2.70
CA THR A 288 -8.60 23.38 1.41
C THR A 288 -9.87 24.21 1.57
N LEU A 289 -10.03 25.20 0.73
CA LEU A 289 -11.25 26.01 0.66
C LEU A 289 -12.21 25.52 -0.45
N GLY A 290 -11.78 24.63 -1.33
CA GLY A 290 -12.46 24.26 -2.55
C GLY A 290 -12.06 25.16 -3.73
N SER A 291 -12.37 24.72 -4.95
CA SER A 291 -12.00 25.40 -6.21
C SER A 291 -13.18 26.14 -6.86
N SER A 292 -14.38 26.09 -6.28
CA SER A 292 -15.54 26.79 -6.84
C SER A 292 -15.44 28.30 -6.60
N PRO A 293 -15.99 29.15 -7.48
CA PRO A 293 -16.04 30.61 -7.26
C PRO A 293 -16.77 30.98 -5.95
N ASN A 294 -17.65 30.11 -5.45
CA ASN A 294 -18.45 30.33 -4.24
C ASN A 294 -17.92 29.56 -3.02
N ALA A 295 -16.73 28.92 -3.13
CA ALA A 295 -16.20 28.03 -2.08
C ALA A 295 -16.16 28.67 -0.69
N ALA A 296 -15.84 29.95 -0.58
CA ALA A 296 -15.84 30.69 0.67
C ALA A 296 -17.24 30.74 1.33
N ALA A 297 -18.27 31.07 0.54
CA ALA A 297 -19.64 31.13 1.03
C ALA A 297 -20.18 29.72 1.38
N GLU A 298 -19.86 28.72 0.60
CA GLU A 298 -20.21 27.30 0.83
C GLU A 298 -19.58 26.78 2.13
N MET A 299 -18.30 27.07 2.36
CA MET A 299 -17.59 26.70 3.59
C MET A 299 -18.20 27.39 4.82
N CYS A 300 -18.53 28.67 4.74
CA CYS A 300 -19.20 29.40 5.82
C CYS A 300 -20.60 28.82 6.11
N LEU A 301 -21.35 28.47 5.08
CA LEU A 301 -22.66 27.83 5.22
C LEU A 301 -22.53 26.44 5.88
N PHE A 302 -21.57 25.66 5.44
CA PHE A 302 -21.28 24.35 6.02
C PHE A 302 -20.89 24.47 7.50
N ALA A 303 -19.93 25.32 7.82
CA ALA A 303 -19.52 25.58 9.20
C ALA A 303 -20.70 26.06 10.06
N SER A 304 -21.53 26.96 9.52
CA SER A 304 -22.71 27.44 10.23
C SER A 304 -23.70 26.32 10.55
N LYS A 305 -23.87 25.36 9.65
CA LYS A 305 -24.71 24.17 9.88
C LYS A 305 -24.13 23.25 10.93
N VAL A 306 -22.82 22.97 10.88
CA VAL A 306 -22.15 22.08 11.82
C VAL A 306 -22.14 22.67 13.23
N PHE A 307 -21.66 23.89 13.39
CA PHE A 307 -21.55 24.54 14.71
C PHE A 307 -22.87 25.07 15.25
N GLY A 308 -23.87 25.27 14.38
CA GLY A 308 -25.11 25.91 14.78
C GLY A 308 -24.93 27.37 15.22
N THR A 309 -23.93 28.06 14.68
CA THR A 309 -23.68 29.48 14.84
C THR A 309 -23.34 30.11 13.50
N ARG A 310 -23.53 31.43 13.36
CA ARG A 310 -23.31 32.07 12.05
C ARG A 310 -21.82 32.31 11.79
N PHE A 311 -21.39 31.92 10.60
CA PHE A 311 -20.13 32.30 9.98
C PHE A 311 -20.40 33.15 8.75
N ASP A 312 -19.67 34.21 8.58
CA ASP A 312 -19.62 35.00 7.35
C ASP A 312 -18.24 34.91 6.70
N VAL A 313 -18.08 35.43 5.50
CA VAL A 313 -16.83 35.31 4.74
C VAL A 313 -15.64 35.95 5.46
N SER A 314 -15.88 36.97 6.31
CA SER A 314 -14.82 37.55 7.13
C SER A 314 -14.27 36.61 8.20
N ALA A 315 -14.96 35.51 8.49
CA ALA A 315 -14.49 34.49 9.42
C ALA A 315 -13.33 33.66 8.85
N ILE A 316 -13.15 33.68 7.54
CA ILE A 316 -12.11 32.88 6.86
C ILE A 316 -10.77 33.56 6.99
N VAL A 317 -9.82 32.84 7.56
CA VAL A 317 -8.41 33.18 7.62
C VAL A 317 -7.65 32.22 6.69
N GLY A 318 -7.33 32.70 5.49
CA GLY A 318 -6.60 31.97 4.49
C GLY A 318 -5.08 32.16 4.59
N GLU A 319 -4.31 31.29 3.97
CA GLU A 319 -2.87 31.45 3.91
C GLU A 319 -2.48 32.64 3.02
N GLN A 320 -1.43 33.32 3.42
CA GLN A 320 -0.83 34.38 2.66
C GLN A 320 0.61 34.01 2.32
N ARG A 321 0.93 33.98 1.02
CA ARG A 321 2.27 33.66 0.54
C ARG A 321 2.91 34.89 -0.11
N ARG A 322 4.21 34.95 0.00
CA ARG A 322 5.00 36.04 -0.65
C ARG A 322 4.84 35.94 -2.16
N LEU A 323 4.93 37.09 -2.83
CA LEU A 323 4.92 37.11 -4.28
C LEU A 323 6.29 36.68 -4.84
N VAL A 324 6.31 36.14 -6.08
CA VAL A 324 7.56 35.71 -6.73
C VAL A 324 8.61 36.80 -6.76
N GLY A 325 8.21 38.06 -7.08
CA GLY A 325 9.11 39.19 -7.10
C GLY A 325 9.67 39.56 -5.71
N GLU A 326 8.92 39.32 -4.63
CA GLU A 326 9.40 39.56 -3.26
C GLU A 326 10.38 38.48 -2.80
N VAL A 327 10.26 37.28 -3.36
CA VAL A 327 11.12 36.13 -3.02
C VAL A 327 12.41 36.16 -3.80
N CYS A 328 12.34 36.35 -5.12
CA CYS A 328 13.52 36.37 -6.01
C CYS A 328 14.30 37.67 -5.94
N GLY A 329 13.67 38.78 -5.50
CA GLY A 329 14.35 40.10 -5.53
C GLY A 329 14.80 40.47 -6.94
N ASP A 330 15.97 41.16 -7.01
CA ASP A 330 16.60 41.52 -8.28
C ASP A 330 17.31 40.31 -8.90
N ILE A 331 16.93 39.98 -10.14
CA ILE A 331 17.52 38.88 -10.91
C ILE A 331 18.99 39.24 -11.28
N ASP A 332 19.89 38.32 -11.00
CA ASP A 332 21.29 38.44 -11.38
C ASP A 332 21.52 37.75 -12.74
N PHE A 333 21.64 38.58 -13.78
CA PHE A 333 21.91 38.16 -15.14
C PHE A 333 23.34 37.67 -15.38
N SER A 334 24.24 37.82 -14.40
CA SER A 334 25.62 37.33 -14.50
C SER A 334 25.70 35.82 -14.12
N LEU A 335 24.68 35.27 -13.50
CA LEU A 335 24.63 33.84 -13.18
C LEU A 335 24.52 32.98 -14.46
N PRO A 336 25.28 31.89 -14.53
CA PRO A 336 25.28 31.04 -15.70
C PRO A 336 23.92 30.38 -15.93
N VAL A 337 23.52 30.30 -17.19
CA VAL A 337 22.39 29.47 -17.63
C VAL A 337 22.94 28.37 -18.52
N PRO A 338 23.22 27.21 -17.96
CA PRO A 338 23.79 26.09 -18.72
C PRO A 338 22.88 25.67 -19.85
N ILE A 339 23.46 25.20 -20.94
CA ILE A 339 22.73 24.62 -22.05
C ILE A 339 22.18 23.24 -21.59
N PRO A 340 20.92 22.91 -21.86
CA PRO A 340 20.33 21.63 -21.44
C PRO A 340 21.19 20.41 -21.74
N ARG A 341 21.75 20.33 -22.94
CA ARG A 341 22.64 19.25 -23.37
C ARG A 341 23.90 19.05 -22.52
N GLU A 342 24.43 20.10 -21.93
CA GLU A 342 25.57 20.02 -21.03
C GLU A 342 25.15 19.47 -19.67
N LEU A 343 23.97 19.87 -19.19
CA LEU A 343 23.41 19.43 -17.91
C LEU A 343 23.05 17.95 -17.89
N ILE A 344 22.51 17.40 -18.96
CA ILE A 344 22.14 15.98 -19.01
C ILE A 344 23.36 15.04 -18.93
N SER A 345 24.58 15.55 -19.20
CA SER A 345 25.81 14.78 -19.00
C SER A 345 26.21 14.64 -17.52
N LEU A 346 25.68 15.49 -16.63
CA LEU A 346 25.93 15.41 -15.20
C LEU A 346 25.00 14.38 -14.57
N ASP A 347 25.50 13.66 -13.57
CA ASP A 347 24.63 12.79 -12.75
C ASP A 347 23.61 13.65 -12.01
N PRO A 348 22.30 13.29 -12.05
CA PRO A 348 21.27 14.04 -11.35
C PRO A 348 21.47 14.12 -9.83
N SER A 349 22.26 13.24 -9.22
CA SER A 349 22.61 13.25 -7.81
C SER A 349 23.89 14.03 -7.49
N ASP A 350 24.67 14.42 -8.50
CA ASP A 350 25.87 15.26 -8.34
C ASP A 350 25.47 16.70 -8.08
N LEU A 351 25.07 16.96 -6.82
CA LEU A 351 24.65 18.31 -6.40
C LEU A 351 25.79 19.33 -6.48
N ASP A 352 27.02 18.90 -6.34
CA ASP A 352 28.19 19.80 -6.41
C ASP A 352 28.43 20.29 -7.84
N GLY A 353 28.49 19.37 -8.80
CA GLY A 353 28.58 19.72 -10.22
C GLY A 353 27.40 20.54 -10.71
N LEU A 354 26.19 20.23 -10.26
CA LEU A 354 25.00 21.02 -10.59
C LEU A 354 25.04 22.42 -9.97
N ALA A 355 25.46 22.55 -8.70
CA ALA A 355 25.57 23.86 -8.05
C ALA A 355 26.62 24.74 -8.75
N GLU A 356 27.79 24.20 -9.12
CA GLU A 356 28.81 24.89 -9.85
C GLU A 356 28.31 25.36 -11.22
N ALA A 357 27.58 24.49 -11.96
CA ALA A 357 27.02 24.79 -13.26
C ALA A 357 26.02 25.97 -13.24
N PHE A 358 25.14 26.03 -12.24
CA PHE A 358 24.11 27.09 -12.16
C PHE A 358 24.51 28.31 -11.34
N THR A 359 25.41 28.15 -10.37
CA THR A 359 25.72 29.23 -9.42
C THR A 359 27.20 29.62 -9.36
N SER A 360 28.08 28.88 -10.00
CA SER A 360 29.55 29.02 -9.88
C SER A 360 30.06 28.89 -8.42
N VAL A 361 29.37 28.10 -7.60
CA VAL A 361 29.73 27.77 -6.21
C VAL A 361 29.43 26.31 -5.98
N GLY A 362 30.37 25.61 -5.34
CA GLY A 362 30.15 24.20 -4.96
C GLY A 362 29.06 24.03 -3.90
N PHE A 363 28.47 22.85 -3.79
CA PHE A 363 27.36 22.55 -2.89
C PHE A 363 27.77 22.38 -1.41
N ASP A 364 29.06 22.47 -1.10
CA ASP A 364 29.56 22.42 0.29
C ASP A 364 28.89 23.49 1.19
N ASP A 365 28.48 24.62 0.60
CA ASP A 365 27.65 25.65 1.25
C ASP A 365 26.26 25.71 0.60
N ALA A 366 25.37 24.83 1.00
CA ALA A 366 24.00 24.79 0.50
C ALA A 366 23.22 26.10 0.69
N GLN A 367 23.65 26.97 1.62
CA GLN A 367 23.05 28.27 1.85
C GLN A 367 23.57 29.30 0.83
N ALA A 368 24.87 29.35 0.55
CA ALA A 368 25.41 30.20 -0.49
C ALA A 368 24.82 29.87 -1.86
N VAL A 369 24.66 28.59 -2.15
CA VAL A 369 23.95 28.12 -3.36
C VAL A 369 22.51 28.62 -3.35
N GLY A 370 21.80 28.50 -2.22
CA GLY A 370 20.41 28.96 -2.10
C GLY A 370 20.27 30.47 -2.34
N ASP A 371 21.16 31.30 -1.77
CA ASP A 371 21.15 32.75 -1.94
C ASP A 371 21.37 33.15 -3.41
N ARG A 372 22.17 32.39 -4.18
CA ARG A 372 22.36 32.62 -5.62
C ARG A 372 21.17 32.13 -6.43
N LEU A 373 20.63 30.95 -6.10
CA LEU A 373 19.45 30.41 -6.76
C LEU A 373 18.22 31.32 -6.60
N LEU A 374 18.07 32.05 -5.48
CA LEU A 374 17.00 33.03 -5.31
C LEU A 374 17.04 34.12 -6.39
N ARG A 375 18.21 34.49 -6.87
CA ARG A 375 18.41 35.52 -7.90
C ARG A 375 18.53 34.94 -9.32
N HIS A 376 18.40 33.64 -9.46
CA HIS A 376 18.62 32.97 -10.75
C HIS A 376 17.38 33.06 -11.65
N ARG A 377 17.58 33.29 -12.95
CA ARG A 377 16.50 33.44 -13.96
C ARG A 377 15.57 32.22 -14.03
N ILE A 378 16.16 31.03 -14.00
CA ILE A 378 15.40 29.78 -14.07
C ILE A 378 14.54 29.61 -12.81
N THR A 379 15.03 29.98 -11.61
CA THR A 379 14.22 29.94 -10.37
C THR A 379 13.00 30.84 -10.50
N ALA A 380 13.19 32.09 -10.95
CA ALA A 380 12.08 33.01 -11.13
C ALA A 380 11.05 32.51 -12.16
N SER A 381 11.52 31.88 -13.25
CA SER A 381 10.65 31.23 -14.25
C SER A 381 9.91 30.06 -13.68
N LEU A 382 10.59 29.14 -12.99
CA LEU A 382 10.01 27.99 -12.31
C LEU A 382 8.91 28.39 -11.32
N LEU A 383 9.17 29.41 -10.48
CA LEU A 383 8.19 29.89 -9.51
C LEU A 383 6.97 30.53 -10.18
N ARG A 384 7.14 31.31 -11.27
CA ARG A 384 5.99 31.83 -12.03
C ARG A 384 5.13 30.76 -12.64
N VAL A 385 5.73 29.61 -13.03
CA VAL A 385 5.02 28.50 -13.65
C VAL A 385 4.35 27.61 -12.62
N ALA A 386 5.04 27.25 -11.53
CA ALA A 386 4.66 26.15 -10.64
C ALA A 386 4.30 26.58 -9.20
N ALA A 387 4.27 27.87 -8.85
CA ALA A 387 4.04 28.29 -7.47
C ALA A 387 2.55 28.34 -7.09
N GLU A 388 1.68 28.81 -7.97
CA GLU A 388 0.25 28.98 -7.67
C GLU A 388 -0.51 27.64 -7.72
N HIS A 389 -0.31 26.88 -8.80
CA HIS A 389 -1.00 25.63 -9.04
C HIS A 389 -0.02 24.53 -9.44
N PRO A 390 -0.31 23.26 -9.10
CA PRO A 390 0.44 22.13 -9.64
C PRO A 390 0.38 22.13 -11.16
N ARG A 391 1.53 21.96 -11.82
CA ARG A 391 1.66 21.88 -13.29
C ARG A 391 2.11 20.50 -13.71
N ARG A 392 1.52 19.95 -14.76
CA ARG A 392 2.05 18.72 -15.37
C ARG A 392 3.49 18.93 -15.77
N TRP A 393 4.30 17.89 -15.65
CA TRP A 393 5.72 18.01 -15.94
C TRP A 393 6.01 18.60 -17.32
N PRO A 394 5.42 18.13 -18.45
CA PRO A 394 5.64 18.72 -19.75
C PRO A 394 5.22 20.20 -19.83
N ASP A 395 4.13 20.58 -19.17
CA ASP A 395 3.64 21.97 -19.13
C ASP A 395 4.60 22.86 -18.33
N ALA A 396 5.20 22.32 -17.25
CA ALA A 396 6.20 23.04 -16.47
C ALA A 396 7.49 23.27 -17.28
N VAL A 397 7.94 22.23 -18.01
CA VAL A 397 9.09 22.31 -18.92
C VAL A 397 8.87 23.37 -19.99
N ALA A 398 7.76 23.30 -20.71
CA ALA A 398 7.40 24.27 -21.74
C ALA A 398 7.28 25.68 -21.16
N GLY A 399 6.66 25.84 -20.00
CA GLY A 399 6.47 27.13 -19.34
C GLY A 399 7.79 27.79 -18.89
N VAL A 400 8.76 27.01 -18.41
CA VAL A 400 10.11 27.51 -18.08
C VAL A 400 10.89 27.83 -19.34
N ALA A 401 10.85 26.95 -20.34
CA ALA A 401 11.51 27.16 -21.63
C ALA A 401 11.06 28.46 -22.35
N GLN A 402 9.76 28.79 -22.28
CA GLN A 402 9.23 30.03 -22.84
C GLN A 402 9.81 31.30 -22.23
N GLN A 403 10.28 31.23 -20.99
CA GLN A 403 10.79 32.41 -20.26
C GLN A 403 12.32 32.48 -20.26
N VAL A 404 13.01 31.40 -20.61
CA VAL A 404 14.49 31.35 -20.68
C VAL A 404 14.89 31.07 -22.11
N GLN A 405 15.43 32.06 -22.79
CA GLN A 405 15.66 32.00 -24.25
C GLN A 405 16.54 30.82 -24.66
N GLU A 406 17.60 30.55 -23.91
CA GLU A 406 18.53 29.43 -24.17
C GLU A 406 17.82 28.08 -24.15
N TRP A 407 16.95 27.90 -23.16
CA TRP A 407 16.16 26.69 -23.00
C TRP A 407 14.99 26.64 -23.99
N GLY A 408 14.45 27.78 -24.41
CA GLY A 408 13.41 27.84 -25.44
C GLY A 408 13.89 27.35 -26.80
N ILE A 409 15.15 27.64 -27.15
CA ILE A 409 15.77 27.14 -28.39
C ILE A 409 15.93 25.63 -28.30
N ALA A 410 16.50 25.14 -27.20
CA ALA A 410 16.69 23.70 -26.99
C ALA A 410 15.35 22.93 -26.95
N HIS A 411 14.32 23.48 -26.32
CA HIS A 411 12.98 22.86 -26.25
C HIS A 411 12.29 22.72 -27.61
N ALA A 412 12.58 23.63 -28.53
CA ALA A 412 12.06 23.53 -29.90
C ALA A 412 12.73 22.39 -30.70
N GLU A 413 13.95 22.02 -30.33
CA GLU A 413 14.70 20.92 -30.95
C GLU A 413 14.42 19.59 -30.27
N ASP A 414 14.49 19.55 -28.94
CA ASP A 414 14.29 18.37 -28.11
C ASP A 414 13.64 18.73 -26.76
N PRO A 415 12.32 18.55 -26.60
CA PRO A 415 11.63 18.79 -25.33
C PRO A 415 12.07 17.86 -24.18
N GLU A 416 12.52 16.63 -24.47
CA GLU A 416 12.94 15.67 -23.44
C GLU A 416 14.26 16.13 -22.81
N GLU A 417 15.21 16.60 -23.61
CA GLU A 417 16.48 17.15 -23.17
C GLU A 417 16.26 18.30 -22.15
N VAL A 418 15.32 19.20 -22.45
CA VAL A 418 14.99 20.29 -21.52
C VAL A 418 14.27 19.78 -20.28
N GLY A 419 13.47 18.74 -20.43
CA GLY A 419 12.82 18.05 -19.30
C GLY A 419 13.81 17.48 -18.31
N GLU A 420 14.84 16.77 -18.79
CA GLU A 420 15.91 16.22 -17.97
C GLU A 420 16.78 17.33 -17.33
N ALA A 421 17.04 18.41 -18.06
CA ALA A 421 17.77 19.55 -17.51
C ALA A 421 16.98 20.24 -16.38
N LEU A 422 15.65 20.38 -16.53
CA LEU A 422 14.79 20.92 -15.49
C LEU A 422 14.72 20.00 -14.28
N GLU A 423 14.74 18.70 -14.47
CA GLU A 423 14.78 17.70 -13.39
C GLU A 423 16.00 17.91 -12.49
N ARG A 424 17.19 18.08 -13.08
CA ARG A 424 18.44 18.36 -12.37
C ARG A 424 18.37 19.71 -11.64
N PHE A 425 17.81 20.72 -12.28
CA PHE A 425 17.61 22.03 -11.64
C PHE A 425 16.67 21.94 -10.44
N VAL A 426 15.55 21.24 -10.56
CA VAL A 426 14.58 21.03 -9.46
C VAL A 426 15.22 20.20 -8.35
N ALA A 427 16.07 19.21 -8.68
CA ALA A 427 16.84 18.45 -7.70
C ALA A 427 17.73 19.38 -6.87
N LEU A 428 18.52 20.25 -7.50
CA LEU A 428 19.36 21.24 -6.83
C LEU A 428 18.54 22.18 -5.94
N VAL A 429 17.44 22.74 -6.46
CA VAL A 429 16.54 23.65 -5.72
C VAL A 429 15.95 22.99 -4.49
N SER A 430 15.61 21.69 -4.54
CA SER A 430 15.04 20.95 -3.44
C SER A 430 16.02 20.75 -2.27
N GLN A 431 17.31 20.72 -2.56
CA GLN A 431 18.38 20.53 -1.57
C GLN A 431 19.00 21.83 -1.07
N ALA A 432 18.88 22.91 -1.82
CA ALA A 432 19.37 24.24 -1.44
C ALA A 432 18.70 24.74 -0.14
N ARG A 433 19.43 25.53 0.62
CA ARG A 433 19.00 26.07 1.91
C ARG A 433 18.90 27.60 1.86
N GLY A 434 17.92 28.12 2.56
CA GLY A 434 17.74 29.54 2.78
C GLY A 434 17.73 29.87 4.27
N ARG A 435 18.00 31.11 4.60
CA ARG A 435 17.95 31.63 5.96
C ARG A 435 16.66 32.43 6.18
N THR A 436 15.92 32.07 7.22
CA THR A 436 14.77 32.86 7.67
C THR A 436 15.26 34.17 8.29
N ARG A 437 14.38 35.15 8.49
CA ARG A 437 14.70 36.37 9.22
C ARG A 437 15.14 36.13 10.66
N SER A 438 14.66 35.03 11.26
CA SER A 438 15.10 34.58 12.60
C SER A 438 16.50 33.93 12.59
N GLY A 439 17.13 33.77 11.42
CA GLY A 439 18.44 33.14 11.27
C GLY A 439 18.43 31.63 11.16
N GLU A 440 17.27 31.00 11.20
CA GLU A 440 17.11 29.55 11.07
C GLU A 440 17.33 29.09 9.62
N ILE A 441 18.09 28.01 9.45
CA ILE A 441 18.36 27.43 8.12
C ILE A 441 17.22 26.46 7.79
N ARG A 442 16.57 26.68 6.65
CA ARG A 442 15.45 25.85 6.14
C ARG A 442 15.64 25.51 4.67
N PRO A 443 14.92 24.51 4.14
CA PRO A 443 14.83 24.32 2.69
C PRO A 443 14.47 25.63 1.99
N LEU A 444 15.13 25.90 0.85
CA LEU A 444 14.90 27.13 0.08
C LEU A 444 13.43 27.26 -0.32
N PHE A 445 12.88 26.16 -0.85
CA PHE A 445 11.47 26.03 -1.21
C PHE A 445 10.96 24.63 -0.80
N ALA A 446 9.65 24.52 -0.60
CA ALA A 446 8.99 23.23 -0.53
C ALA A 446 8.63 22.78 -1.96
N VAL A 447 9.44 21.89 -2.50
CA VAL A 447 9.19 21.25 -3.79
C VAL A 447 8.29 20.03 -3.59
N GLU A 448 7.17 20.00 -4.29
CA GLU A 448 6.21 18.92 -4.24
C GLU A 448 6.04 18.30 -5.63
N VAL A 449 6.14 16.99 -5.70
CA VAL A 449 5.78 16.23 -6.89
C VAL A 449 4.60 15.34 -6.56
N GLN A 450 3.52 15.47 -7.32
CA GLN A 450 2.28 14.72 -7.11
C GLN A 450 2.08 13.75 -8.26
N VAL A 451 1.91 12.48 -7.92
CA VAL A 451 1.58 11.43 -8.86
C VAL A 451 0.25 10.80 -8.45
N TRP A 452 -0.70 10.76 -9.36
CA TRP A 452 -1.97 10.07 -9.17
C TRP A 452 -1.88 8.68 -9.77
N ILE A 453 -2.22 7.67 -8.96
CA ILE A 453 -2.15 6.28 -9.36
C ILE A 453 -3.56 5.71 -9.31
N ARG A 454 -4.03 5.24 -10.48
CA ARG A 454 -5.32 4.58 -10.60
C ARG A 454 -5.20 3.12 -10.16
N GLU A 455 -6.19 2.65 -9.41
CA GLU A 455 -6.33 1.22 -9.11
C GLU A 455 -6.52 0.42 -10.42
N VAL A 456 -5.77 -0.66 -10.56
CA VAL A 456 -5.96 -1.58 -11.67
C VAL A 456 -7.12 -2.50 -11.32
N SER A 457 -8.32 -2.05 -11.60
CA SER A 457 -9.55 -2.81 -11.40
C SER A 457 -10.30 -2.91 -12.72
N ARG A 458 -10.83 -4.11 -13.00
CA ARG A 458 -11.79 -4.29 -14.08
C ARG A 458 -11.28 -3.88 -15.45
N LEU A 459 -10.18 -4.48 -15.89
CA LEU A 459 -9.70 -4.33 -17.26
C LEU A 459 -10.54 -5.17 -18.22
N LYS A 460 -10.85 -4.58 -19.35
CA LYS A 460 -11.38 -5.28 -20.53
C LYS A 460 -10.26 -5.53 -21.53
N ARG A 461 -10.40 -6.59 -22.28
CA ARG A 461 -9.54 -6.92 -23.42
C ARG A 461 -10.38 -6.97 -24.70
N LYS A 462 -9.87 -6.37 -25.75
CA LYS A 462 -10.45 -6.41 -27.08
C LYS A 462 -10.53 -7.86 -27.56
N VAL A 463 -11.65 -8.23 -28.16
CA VAL A 463 -11.84 -9.55 -28.77
C VAL A 463 -11.26 -9.51 -30.17
N SER A 464 -9.94 -9.66 -30.25
CA SER A 464 -9.17 -9.63 -31.52
C SER A 464 -7.92 -10.48 -31.35
N LEU A 465 -7.27 -10.78 -32.50
CA LEU A 465 -5.95 -11.43 -32.50
C LEU A 465 -4.89 -10.48 -31.91
N ASP A 466 -4.98 -9.20 -32.24
CA ASP A 466 -4.11 -8.18 -31.65
C ASP A 466 -4.64 -7.78 -30.27
N PRO A 467 -3.88 -8.00 -29.19
CA PRO A 467 -4.32 -7.67 -27.85
C PRO A 467 -4.43 -6.15 -27.68
N GLY A 468 -5.51 -5.70 -27.07
CA GLY A 468 -5.72 -4.32 -26.66
C GLY A 468 -6.48 -4.29 -25.36
N PHE A 469 -6.17 -3.33 -24.48
CA PHE A 469 -6.78 -3.18 -23.16
C PHE A 469 -7.53 -1.87 -23.03
N SER A 470 -8.57 -1.87 -22.21
CA SER A 470 -9.35 -0.69 -21.87
C SER A 470 -9.87 -0.80 -20.43
N TRP A 471 -10.26 0.33 -19.86
CA TRP A 471 -10.91 0.36 -18.55
C TRP A 471 -12.39 0.00 -18.69
N ALA A 472 -12.90 -0.79 -17.75
CA ALA A 472 -14.31 -1.19 -17.77
C ALA A 472 -15.28 -0.04 -17.51
N ASP A 473 -14.84 1.01 -16.80
CA ASP A 473 -15.56 2.24 -16.50
C ASP A 473 -15.30 3.39 -17.50
N SER A 474 -14.51 3.16 -18.53
CA SER A 474 -14.40 4.10 -19.64
C SER A 474 -15.76 4.24 -20.33
N PRO A 475 -16.15 5.46 -20.75
CA PRO A 475 -17.34 5.64 -21.58
C PRO A 475 -17.29 4.66 -22.74
N ALA A 476 -18.39 3.95 -22.96
CA ALA A 476 -18.48 3.06 -24.12
C ALA A 476 -18.24 3.91 -25.38
N LEU A 477 -17.17 3.62 -26.10
CA LEU A 477 -16.97 4.15 -27.44
C LEU A 477 -18.18 3.71 -28.27
N THR A 478 -18.66 4.57 -29.15
CA THR A 478 -19.74 4.19 -30.05
C THR A 478 -19.29 2.99 -30.88
N ALA A 479 -20.22 2.18 -31.35
CA ALA A 479 -19.90 1.03 -32.22
C ALA A 479 -19.14 1.43 -33.50
N GLU A 480 -19.27 2.70 -33.92
CA GLU A 480 -18.54 3.28 -35.06
C GLU A 480 -17.06 3.57 -34.69
N GLU A 481 -16.76 3.93 -33.46
CA GLU A 481 -15.41 4.26 -32.96
C GLU A 481 -14.62 3.01 -32.53
N ASN A 482 -15.30 1.97 -32.05
CA ASN A 482 -14.68 0.72 -31.67
C ASN A 482 -15.55 -0.49 -32.06
N PRO A 483 -15.42 -0.96 -33.31
CA PRO A 483 -16.20 -2.08 -33.83
C PRO A 483 -15.88 -3.41 -33.14
N ALA A 484 -14.74 -3.50 -32.44
CA ALA A 484 -14.35 -4.73 -31.76
C ALA A 484 -15.03 -4.83 -30.39
N ARG A 485 -15.65 -5.98 -30.14
CA ARG A 485 -16.24 -6.31 -28.85
C ARG A 485 -15.15 -6.41 -27.78
N GLU A 486 -15.43 -5.89 -26.61
CA GLU A 486 -14.56 -5.98 -25.43
C GLU A 486 -15.20 -6.87 -24.37
N LEU A 487 -14.40 -7.75 -23.78
CA LEU A 487 -14.80 -8.63 -22.69
C LEU A 487 -13.86 -8.50 -21.49
N PRO A 488 -14.32 -8.85 -20.27
CA PRO A 488 -13.46 -8.83 -19.09
C PRO A 488 -12.18 -9.65 -19.30
N SER A 489 -11.05 -9.01 -19.01
CA SER A 489 -9.73 -9.61 -19.19
C SER A 489 -9.41 -10.56 -18.04
N ILE A 490 -8.99 -11.77 -18.38
CA ILE A 490 -8.55 -12.80 -17.43
C ILE A 490 -7.18 -13.34 -17.80
N TYR A 491 -6.55 -13.97 -16.81
CA TYR A 491 -5.32 -14.73 -17.00
C TYR A 491 -5.27 -15.94 -16.06
N CYS A 492 -4.45 -16.90 -16.42
CA CYS A 492 -4.16 -18.06 -15.57
C CYS A 492 -2.89 -17.79 -14.75
N ILE A 493 -2.98 -17.83 -13.43
CA ILE A 493 -1.82 -17.62 -12.54
C ILE A 493 -0.80 -18.78 -12.59
N SER A 494 -1.14 -19.90 -13.23
CA SER A 494 -0.24 -21.07 -13.34
C SER A 494 0.56 -21.10 -14.62
N CYS A 495 -0.06 -20.78 -15.77
CA CYS A 495 0.60 -20.85 -17.08
C CYS A 495 0.72 -19.50 -17.80
N GLY A 496 0.24 -18.40 -17.20
CA GLY A 496 0.34 -17.06 -17.75
C GLY A 496 -0.57 -16.75 -18.95
N ARG A 497 -1.29 -17.72 -19.51
CA ARG A 497 -2.17 -17.46 -20.65
C ARG A 497 -3.27 -16.48 -20.28
N SER A 498 -3.51 -15.53 -21.18
CA SER A 498 -4.52 -14.50 -21.04
C SER A 498 -5.70 -14.72 -21.98
N GLY A 499 -6.84 -14.08 -21.67
CA GLY A 499 -8.05 -14.20 -22.46
C GLY A 499 -9.22 -13.42 -21.91
N TRP A 500 -10.40 -14.01 -22.09
CA TRP A 500 -11.68 -13.35 -21.79
C TRP A 500 -12.55 -14.18 -20.85
N MET A 501 -13.40 -13.53 -20.10
CA MET A 501 -14.44 -14.15 -19.28
C MET A 501 -15.81 -13.78 -19.81
N GLY A 502 -16.68 -14.81 -19.91
CA GLY A 502 -18.07 -14.61 -20.27
C GLY A 502 -18.94 -15.79 -19.84
N VAL A 503 -20.26 -15.61 -19.89
CA VAL A 503 -21.24 -16.65 -19.67
C VAL A 503 -21.68 -17.15 -21.04
N VAL A 504 -21.53 -18.45 -21.27
CA VAL A 504 -21.88 -19.08 -22.56
C VAL A 504 -23.24 -19.78 -22.44
N ASN A 505 -24.19 -19.42 -23.27
CA ASN A 505 -25.51 -20.03 -23.33
C ASN A 505 -25.45 -21.40 -24.02
N LYS A 506 -26.15 -22.39 -23.50
CA LYS A 506 -26.27 -23.76 -24.06
C LYS A 506 -27.33 -23.89 -25.15
N ALA A 507 -28.16 -22.87 -25.36
CA ALA A 507 -29.39 -22.97 -26.17
C ALA A 507 -29.21 -22.62 -27.64
N GLY A 508 -28.11 -22.99 -28.24
CA GLY A 508 -27.97 -22.92 -29.72
C GLY A 508 -28.08 -24.32 -30.30
N GLY A 509 -29.03 -24.55 -31.20
CA GLY A 509 -29.10 -25.80 -31.96
C GLY A 509 -27.80 -26.04 -32.73
N GLN A 510 -27.56 -27.29 -33.11
CA GLN A 510 -26.38 -27.81 -33.79
C GLN A 510 -25.29 -26.79 -34.20
N GLY A 511 -24.31 -26.60 -33.33
CA GLY A 511 -23.01 -26.06 -33.73
C GLY A 511 -22.59 -24.69 -33.22
N ALA A 512 -23.43 -23.93 -32.49
CA ALA A 512 -23.03 -22.63 -31.98
C ALA A 512 -23.53 -22.38 -30.50
N ALA A 513 -22.69 -21.89 -29.68
CA ALA A 513 -23.04 -21.32 -28.35
C ALA A 513 -22.80 -19.80 -28.42
N ALA A 514 -23.64 -19.00 -27.79
CA ALA A 514 -23.48 -17.54 -27.75
C ALA A 514 -23.05 -17.07 -26.37
N ILE A 515 -22.25 -16.01 -26.32
CA ILE A 515 -21.96 -15.30 -25.06
C ILE A 515 -23.24 -14.56 -24.65
N GLU A 516 -23.91 -15.08 -23.63
CA GLU A 516 -25.18 -14.53 -23.14
C GLU A 516 -25.01 -13.27 -22.32
N ARG A 517 -23.95 -13.21 -21.50
CA ARG A 517 -23.73 -12.13 -20.56
C ARG A 517 -22.25 -11.94 -20.24
N VAL A 518 -21.86 -10.70 -20.05
CA VAL A 518 -20.57 -10.33 -19.54
C VAL A 518 -20.62 -10.41 -18.00
N VAL A 519 -19.69 -11.14 -17.38
CA VAL A 519 -19.64 -11.37 -15.92
C VAL A 519 -19.22 -10.13 -15.15
N TYR A 520 -18.89 -9.08 -15.83
CA TYR A 520 -18.35 -7.85 -15.27
C TYR A 520 -19.47 -6.87 -14.97
N ASP A 521 -20.08 -6.99 -13.78
CA ASP A 521 -21.11 -6.06 -13.34
C ASP A 521 -20.52 -5.02 -12.36
N HIS A 522 -20.76 -3.75 -12.63
CA HIS A 522 -20.22 -2.62 -11.87
C HIS A 522 -20.86 -2.47 -10.49
N ASP A 523 -22.11 -2.90 -10.31
CA ASP A 523 -22.90 -2.61 -9.13
C ASP A 523 -22.90 -3.71 -8.08
N THR A 524 -22.30 -4.87 -8.37
CA THR A 524 -22.28 -6.01 -7.46
C THR A 524 -20.87 -6.41 -7.10
N ASN A 525 -20.68 -6.82 -5.85
CA ASN A 525 -19.41 -7.35 -5.38
C ASN A 525 -18.94 -8.50 -6.33
N PRO A 526 -17.83 -8.33 -7.05
CA PRO A 526 -17.38 -9.31 -8.05
C PRO A 526 -17.23 -10.72 -7.51
N TYR A 527 -16.90 -10.83 -6.22
CA TYR A 527 -16.78 -12.11 -5.52
C TYR A 527 -18.13 -12.83 -5.36
N LEU A 528 -19.18 -12.09 -5.04
CA LEU A 528 -20.53 -12.67 -4.87
C LEU A 528 -21.15 -13.07 -6.20
N VAL A 529 -20.93 -12.28 -7.25
CA VAL A 529 -21.37 -12.61 -8.62
C VAL A 529 -20.64 -13.84 -9.12
N ALA A 530 -19.31 -13.89 -8.96
CA ALA A 530 -18.52 -15.05 -9.37
C ALA A 530 -18.96 -16.34 -8.63
N VAL A 531 -19.39 -16.24 -7.37
CA VAL A 531 -19.91 -17.39 -6.62
C VAL A 531 -21.29 -17.83 -7.13
N ARG A 532 -22.20 -16.90 -7.42
CA ARG A 532 -23.54 -17.23 -7.93
C ARG A 532 -23.55 -17.74 -9.37
N GLU A 533 -22.63 -17.29 -10.20
CA GLU A 533 -22.56 -17.60 -11.62
C GLU A 533 -21.50 -18.66 -11.97
N ARG A 534 -20.80 -19.22 -11.01
CA ARG A 534 -19.81 -20.31 -11.18
C ARG A 534 -20.34 -21.45 -12.03
N GLU A 535 -21.63 -21.72 -11.99
CA GLU A 535 -22.27 -22.78 -12.77
C GLU A 535 -22.39 -22.48 -14.27
N ARG A 536 -22.40 -21.21 -14.66
CA ARG A 536 -22.59 -20.75 -16.04
C ARG A 536 -21.35 -20.10 -16.65
N THR A 537 -20.41 -19.68 -15.82
CA THR A 537 -19.22 -18.98 -16.26
C THR A 537 -18.22 -19.93 -16.90
N ARG A 538 -17.70 -19.56 -18.06
CA ARG A 538 -16.65 -20.27 -18.79
C ARG A 538 -15.47 -19.34 -18.98
N ALA A 539 -14.27 -19.76 -18.59
CA ALA A 539 -13.05 -19.08 -18.96
C ALA A 539 -12.73 -19.37 -20.44
N MET A 540 -12.54 -18.34 -21.20
CA MET A 540 -12.17 -18.41 -22.62
C MET A 540 -10.76 -17.88 -22.79
N LEU A 541 -9.83 -18.74 -23.14
CA LEU A 541 -8.44 -18.36 -23.35
C LEU A 541 -8.08 -18.52 -24.83
N ARG A 542 -7.30 -17.57 -25.36
CA ARG A 542 -6.69 -17.70 -26.68
C ARG A 542 -5.76 -18.92 -26.71
N ALA A 543 -5.82 -19.71 -27.76
CA ALA A 543 -4.95 -20.84 -27.97
C ALA A 543 -3.88 -20.56 -29.01
N ASN A 544 -2.78 -21.30 -28.97
CA ASN A 544 -1.78 -21.26 -30.02
C ASN A 544 -2.23 -22.05 -31.24
N PRO A 545 -1.85 -21.63 -32.47
CA PRO A 545 -2.08 -22.43 -33.66
C PRO A 545 -1.47 -23.83 -33.47
N GLY A 546 -2.27 -24.86 -33.66
CA GLY A 546 -1.88 -26.27 -33.58
C GLY A 546 -2.33 -26.98 -32.33
N GLU A 547 -2.98 -26.31 -31.35
CA GLU A 547 -3.65 -27.01 -30.25
C GLU A 547 -4.89 -27.77 -30.75
N ALA A 548 -5.07 -29.00 -30.26
CA ALA A 548 -6.27 -29.78 -30.51
C ALA A 548 -7.48 -29.26 -29.74
N ASP A 549 -8.68 -29.53 -30.20
CA ASP A 549 -9.94 -29.13 -29.53
C ASP A 549 -10.20 -27.62 -29.46
N LEU A 550 -9.74 -26.85 -30.42
CA LEU A 550 -10.06 -25.44 -30.56
C LEU A 550 -11.54 -25.20 -30.82
N LEU A 551 -12.02 -24.12 -30.20
CA LEU A 551 -13.31 -23.51 -30.56
C LEU A 551 -13.02 -22.14 -31.20
N TRP A 552 -14.00 -21.60 -31.87
CA TRP A 552 -13.84 -20.39 -32.67
C TRP A 552 -14.82 -19.33 -32.23
N LEU A 553 -14.30 -18.22 -31.73
CA LEU A 553 -15.09 -17.06 -31.26
C LEU A 553 -15.23 -16.06 -32.43
N ASP A 554 -16.46 -15.74 -32.76
CA ASP A 554 -16.76 -14.62 -33.67
C ASP A 554 -16.71 -13.30 -32.85
N PRO A 555 -15.82 -12.37 -33.18
CA PRO A 555 -15.63 -11.13 -32.42
C PRO A 555 -16.83 -10.19 -32.50
N GLU A 556 -17.63 -10.23 -33.61
CA GLU A 556 -18.76 -9.33 -33.80
C GLU A 556 -20.04 -9.86 -33.11
N SER A 557 -20.39 -11.11 -33.39
CA SER A 557 -21.62 -11.72 -32.87
C SER A 557 -21.46 -12.26 -31.44
N GLY A 558 -20.23 -12.56 -31.02
CA GLY A 558 -19.94 -13.26 -29.77
C GLY A 558 -20.34 -14.74 -29.80
N GLN A 559 -20.57 -15.30 -30.97
CA GLN A 559 -20.88 -16.71 -31.09
C GLN A 559 -19.63 -17.57 -31.03
N VAL A 560 -19.76 -18.72 -30.37
CA VAL A 560 -18.70 -19.72 -30.26
C VAL A 560 -19.06 -20.90 -31.15
N HIS A 561 -18.24 -21.21 -32.14
CA HIS A 561 -18.42 -22.26 -33.10
C HIS A 561 -17.52 -23.46 -32.79
N PHE A 562 -18.02 -24.68 -33.10
CA PHE A 562 -17.31 -25.93 -32.82
C PHE A 562 -16.45 -26.43 -34.00
N ALA A 563 -16.61 -25.83 -35.14
CA ALA A 563 -15.84 -26.16 -36.35
C ALA A 563 -15.23 -24.91 -36.96
N ASP A 564 -14.06 -25.05 -37.52
CA ASP A 564 -13.44 -24.03 -38.32
C ASP A 564 -14.27 -23.85 -39.58
N THR A 565 -14.59 -22.62 -39.89
CA THR A 565 -15.12 -22.24 -41.21
C THR A 565 -14.11 -21.23 -41.76
N GLU A 566 -13.78 -21.33 -43.01
CA GLU A 566 -12.77 -20.53 -43.75
C GLU A 566 -12.95 -19.00 -43.65
N GLU A 567 -13.70 -18.49 -42.72
CA GLU A 567 -13.86 -17.05 -42.53
C GLU A 567 -12.70 -16.49 -41.69
N PRO A 568 -11.96 -15.52 -42.21
CA PRO A 568 -10.69 -15.04 -41.61
C PRO A 568 -10.82 -14.23 -40.31
N ALA A 569 -12.04 -14.01 -39.80
CA ALA A 569 -12.29 -13.12 -38.67
C ALA A 569 -12.45 -13.84 -37.33
N ARG A 570 -12.47 -15.17 -37.29
CA ARG A 570 -12.71 -15.91 -36.05
C ARG A 570 -11.43 -16.12 -35.22
N ILE A 571 -11.57 -16.09 -33.91
CA ILE A 571 -10.47 -16.19 -32.97
C ILE A 571 -10.46 -17.59 -32.36
N PRO A 572 -9.33 -18.33 -32.43
CA PRO A 572 -9.23 -19.62 -31.78
C PRO A 572 -9.23 -19.46 -30.26
N ILE A 573 -10.05 -20.22 -29.56
CA ILE A 573 -10.19 -20.17 -28.11
C ILE A 573 -10.26 -21.59 -27.52
N LEU A 574 -9.82 -21.68 -26.24
CA LEU A 574 -10.08 -22.82 -25.36
C LEU A 574 -11.11 -22.41 -24.32
N VAL A 575 -12.11 -23.23 -24.09
CA VAL A 575 -13.18 -22.96 -23.13
C VAL A 575 -13.17 -24.02 -22.03
N SER A 576 -13.23 -23.62 -20.78
CA SER A 576 -13.20 -24.54 -19.62
C SER A 576 -14.27 -25.61 -19.70
N GLY A 577 -13.86 -26.87 -19.67
CA GLY A 577 -14.72 -28.04 -19.76
C GLY A 577 -15.35 -28.28 -21.13
N MET A 578 -14.98 -27.56 -22.18
CA MET A 578 -15.39 -27.79 -23.58
C MET A 578 -14.26 -28.37 -24.43
N THR A 579 -13.04 -28.35 -23.93
CA THR A 579 -11.83 -28.90 -24.53
C THR A 579 -11.36 -30.09 -23.71
N GLY A 580 -10.80 -31.10 -24.38
CA GLY A 580 -10.35 -32.34 -23.74
C GLY A 580 -11.29 -33.54 -23.93
N GLY A 581 -10.84 -34.70 -23.45
CA GLY A 581 -11.49 -36.01 -23.74
C GLY A 581 -12.88 -36.26 -23.14
N ASP A 582 -13.23 -35.54 -22.04
CA ASP A 582 -14.52 -35.71 -21.35
C ASP A 582 -15.44 -34.53 -21.68
N LYS A 583 -16.39 -34.78 -22.60
CA LYS A 583 -17.29 -33.77 -23.16
C LYS A 583 -18.70 -33.78 -22.53
N THR A 584 -18.90 -34.40 -21.37
CA THR A 584 -20.21 -34.43 -20.70
C THR A 584 -20.55 -33.02 -20.16
N ALA A 585 -21.87 -32.72 -20.11
CA ALA A 585 -22.32 -31.44 -19.57
C ALA A 585 -21.92 -31.23 -18.10
N GLU A 586 -21.89 -32.31 -17.34
CA GLU A 586 -21.51 -32.33 -15.92
C GLU A 586 -20.03 -32.06 -15.74
N ALA A 587 -19.14 -32.65 -16.52
CA ALA A 587 -17.71 -32.38 -16.49
C ALA A 587 -17.39 -30.90 -16.83
N ARG A 588 -18.13 -30.34 -17.79
CA ARG A 588 -18.03 -28.92 -18.16
C ARG A 588 -18.44 -27.98 -17.06
N ASP A 589 -19.56 -28.26 -16.39
CA ASP A 589 -20.06 -27.45 -15.30
C ASP A 589 -19.14 -27.52 -14.09
N GLU A 590 -18.59 -28.70 -13.81
CA GLU A 590 -17.63 -28.90 -12.75
C GLU A 590 -16.30 -28.17 -13.00
N ALA A 591 -15.75 -28.24 -14.21
CA ALA A 591 -14.56 -27.49 -14.61
C ALA A 591 -14.78 -25.97 -14.48
N ALA A 592 -15.97 -25.47 -14.85
CA ALA A 592 -16.32 -24.08 -14.69
C ALA A 592 -16.44 -23.65 -13.23
N LYS A 593 -17.04 -24.49 -12.36
CA LYS A 593 -17.14 -24.26 -10.91
C LYS A 593 -15.75 -24.16 -10.27
N ARG A 594 -14.83 -25.01 -10.69
CA ARG A 594 -13.45 -25.03 -10.20
C ARG A 594 -12.56 -23.98 -10.83
N GLN A 595 -13.06 -23.13 -11.71
CA GLN A 595 -12.24 -22.17 -12.47
C GLN A 595 -10.98 -22.82 -13.08
N GLN A 596 -11.15 -23.99 -13.62
CA GLN A 596 -10.08 -24.76 -14.24
C GLN A 596 -9.58 -24.05 -15.51
N CYS A 597 -8.29 -23.87 -15.60
CA CYS A 597 -7.67 -23.33 -16.81
C CYS A 597 -7.84 -24.33 -17.97
N PRO A 598 -8.43 -23.95 -19.10
CA PRO A 598 -8.61 -24.86 -20.23
C PRO A 598 -7.29 -25.25 -20.92
N SER A 599 -6.22 -24.45 -20.72
CA SER A 599 -4.89 -24.72 -21.30
C SER A 599 -4.08 -25.68 -20.45
N CYS A 600 -3.82 -25.35 -19.18
CA CYS A 600 -2.95 -26.17 -18.31
C CYS A 600 -3.72 -27.15 -17.42
N GLY A 601 -5.06 -27.14 -17.44
CA GLY A 601 -5.89 -28.03 -16.63
C GLY A 601 -5.89 -27.80 -15.13
N THR A 602 -5.19 -26.76 -14.64
CA THR A 602 -5.08 -26.49 -13.19
C THR A 602 -6.34 -25.78 -12.66
N ASN A 603 -6.87 -26.26 -11.52
CA ASN A 603 -8.05 -25.69 -10.87
C ASN A 603 -7.73 -24.40 -10.10
N ASP A 604 -8.72 -23.53 -9.92
CA ASP A 604 -8.68 -22.30 -9.15
C ASP A 604 -7.56 -21.32 -9.58
N THR A 605 -7.19 -21.34 -10.86
CA THR A 605 -6.08 -20.54 -11.39
C THR A 605 -6.50 -19.36 -12.27
N ILE A 606 -7.75 -19.27 -12.67
CA ILE A 606 -8.26 -18.16 -13.47
C ILE A 606 -8.51 -16.95 -12.57
N ARG A 607 -7.95 -15.81 -12.96
CA ARG A 607 -8.12 -14.52 -12.25
C ARG A 607 -8.39 -13.41 -13.26
N PHE A 608 -9.13 -12.38 -12.80
CA PHE A 608 -9.21 -11.12 -13.53
C PHE A 608 -7.89 -10.36 -13.43
N LEU A 609 -7.51 -9.68 -14.49
CA LEU A 609 -6.41 -8.73 -14.44
C LEU A 609 -6.80 -7.58 -13.53
N GLY A 610 -6.15 -7.47 -12.39
CA GLY A 610 -6.44 -6.43 -11.42
C GLY A 610 -5.47 -6.43 -10.24
N SER A 611 -5.26 -5.24 -9.68
CA SER A 611 -4.43 -5.03 -8.49
C SER A 611 -5.02 -3.90 -7.65
N SER A 612 -5.18 -4.15 -6.36
CA SER A 612 -5.76 -3.17 -5.44
C SER A 612 -4.83 -1.97 -5.22
N VAL A 613 -5.41 -0.82 -4.93
CA VAL A 613 -4.69 0.40 -4.50
C VAL A 613 -3.71 0.11 -3.37
N THR A 614 -4.09 -0.72 -2.40
CA THR A 614 -3.23 -1.10 -1.27
C THR A 614 -1.97 -1.83 -1.73
N THR A 615 -2.09 -2.67 -2.75
CA THR A 615 -0.93 -3.37 -3.35
C THR A 615 0.00 -2.38 -4.03
N LEU A 616 -0.53 -1.48 -4.86
CA LEU A 616 0.25 -0.46 -5.57
C LEU A 616 0.93 0.50 -4.59
N ALA A 617 0.22 0.94 -3.55
CA ALA A 617 0.79 1.77 -2.49
C ALA A 617 1.95 1.05 -1.77
N SER A 618 1.82 -0.25 -1.48
CA SER A 618 2.90 -1.04 -0.87
C SER A 618 4.16 -1.08 -1.74
N VAL A 619 4.02 -1.23 -3.05
CA VAL A 619 5.15 -1.18 -3.99
C VAL A 619 5.78 0.20 -3.99
N GLY A 620 4.95 1.25 -4.09
CA GLY A 620 5.43 2.63 -4.06
C GLY A 620 6.17 3.00 -2.79
N ILE A 621 5.66 2.56 -1.62
CA ILE A 621 6.34 2.77 -0.34
C ILE A 621 7.70 2.09 -0.33
N THR A 622 7.77 0.84 -0.75
CA THR A 622 9.03 0.08 -0.80
C THR A 622 10.04 0.76 -1.72
N GLN A 623 9.60 1.22 -2.89
CA GLN A 623 10.46 1.94 -3.84
C GLN A 623 10.96 3.27 -3.26
N MET A 624 10.08 4.07 -2.67
CA MET A 624 10.48 5.35 -2.07
C MET A 624 11.48 5.17 -0.92
N PHE A 625 11.29 4.15 -0.07
CA PHE A 625 12.19 3.90 1.05
C PHE A 625 13.52 3.24 0.62
N GLY A 626 13.54 2.55 -0.52
CA GLY A 626 14.74 1.99 -1.12
C GLY A 626 15.50 2.95 -2.04
N SER A 627 14.91 4.12 -2.35
CA SER A 627 15.53 5.08 -3.26
C SER A 627 16.72 5.79 -2.61
N GLU A 628 17.83 5.89 -3.33
CA GLU A 628 19.01 6.67 -2.93
C GLU A 628 18.77 8.18 -2.87
N TYR A 629 17.71 8.65 -3.54
CA TYR A 629 17.31 10.07 -3.55
C TYR A 629 16.48 10.47 -2.33
N VAL A 630 16.28 9.56 -1.37
CA VAL A 630 15.58 9.82 -0.11
C VAL A 630 16.53 9.58 1.05
N ALA A 631 16.97 10.65 1.69
CA ALA A 631 17.84 10.56 2.87
C ALA A 631 17.14 9.81 4.03
N ASP A 632 17.89 9.04 4.83
CA ASP A 632 17.34 8.23 5.92
C ASP A 632 16.50 9.01 6.91
N SER A 633 16.91 10.24 7.25
CA SER A 633 16.16 11.13 8.15
C SER A 633 14.80 11.59 7.58
N GLU A 634 14.62 11.46 6.26
CA GLU A 634 13.42 11.89 5.51
C GLU A 634 12.54 10.74 5.08
N ARG A 635 12.92 9.48 5.36
CA ARG A 635 12.12 8.28 5.10
C ARG A 635 10.90 8.23 6.01
N LYS A 636 9.88 8.98 5.64
CA LYS A 636 8.61 9.10 6.36
C LYS A 636 7.45 8.87 5.43
N LEU A 637 6.45 8.14 5.90
CA LEU A 637 5.21 7.92 5.17
C LEU A 637 4.02 8.29 6.06
N LEU A 638 3.09 9.01 5.46
CA LEU A 638 1.77 9.23 6.04
C LEU A 638 0.73 8.75 5.04
N ALA A 639 -0.03 7.73 5.43
CA ALA A 639 -1.08 7.17 4.60
C ALA A 639 -2.45 7.49 5.20
N PHE A 640 -3.33 8.06 4.40
CA PHE A 640 -4.70 8.38 4.77
C PHE A 640 -5.68 7.45 4.07
N THR A 641 -6.77 7.14 4.75
CA THR A 641 -7.89 6.35 4.23
C THR A 641 -9.16 6.79 4.95
N ASP A 642 -10.29 6.67 4.28
CA ASP A 642 -11.59 7.18 4.74
C ASP A 642 -12.14 6.45 5.97
N SER A 643 -11.63 5.26 6.30
CA SER A 643 -12.13 4.48 7.43
C SER A 643 -11.01 3.97 8.32
N VAL A 644 -11.25 4.02 9.64
CA VAL A 644 -10.33 3.48 10.67
C VAL A 644 -10.13 1.96 10.48
N GLN A 645 -11.19 1.25 10.09
CA GLN A 645 -11.11 -0.18 9.85
C GLN A 645 -10.22 -0.49 8.64
N ASP A 646 -10.36 0.25 7.54
CA ASP A 646 -9.49 0.12 6.38
C ASP A 646 -8.05 0.51 6.69
N ALA A 647 -7.84 1.56 7.48
CA ALA A 647 -6.50 1.96 7.93
C ALA A 647 -5.79 0.82 8.68
N SER A 648 -6.49 0.17 9.61
CA SER A 648 -5.95 -0.96 10.36
C SER A 648 -5.62 -2.16 9.46
N HIS A 649 -6.54 -2.51 8.54
CA HIS A 649 -6.30 -3.58 7.58
C HIS A 649 -5.14 -3.29 6.62
N ARG A 650 -5.03 -2.04 6.14
CA ARG A 650 -3.96 -1.63 5.23
C ARG A 650 -2.61 -1.58 5.93
N ALA A 651 -2.55 -1.12 7.18
CA ALA A 651 -1.32 -1.13 7.98
C ALA A 651 -0.77 -2.56 8.14
N ALA A 652 -1.62 -3.52 8.53
CA ALA A 652 -1.24 -4.92 8.64
C ALA A 652 -0.81 -5.52 7.29
N PHE A 653 -1.47 -5.13 6.21
CA PHE A 653 -1.12 -5.56 4.86
C PHE A 653 0.25 -5.01 4.42
N PHE A 654 0.51 -3.72 4.64
CA PHE A 654 1.80 -3.09 4.33
C PHE A 654 2.94 -3.76 5.10
N SER A 655 2.76 -3.93 6.41
CA SER A 655 3.74 -4.59 7.25
C SER A 655 4.07 -6.02 6.77
N GLY A 656 3.03 -6.82 6.45
CA GLY A 656 3.20 -8.18 5.95
C GLY A 656 3.86 -8.26 4.56
N ARG A 657 3.67 -7.26 3.70
CA ARG A 657 4.35 -7.21 2.40
C ARG A 657 5.79 -6.75 2.54
N THR A 658 6.05 -5.74 3.34
CA THR A 658 7.41 -5.24 3.59
C THR A 658 8.30 -6.34 4.15
N HIS A 659 7.83 -7.09 5.14
CA HIS A 659 8.55 -8.25 5.66
C HIS A 659 8.93 -9.26 4.57
N ARG A 660 7.99 -9.60 3.67
CA ARG A 660 8.27 -10.52 2.56
C ARG A 660 9.26 -9.97 1.55
N PHE A 661 9.19 -8.67 1.26
CA PHE A 661 10.16 -8.02 0.38
C PHE A 661 11.55 -8.03 0.99
N ASN A 662 11.67 -7.72 2.28
CA ASN A 662 12.94 -7.75 2.99
C ASN A 662 13.56 -9.16 3.00
N LEU A 663 12.76 -10.18 3.30
CA LEU A 663 13.21 -11.57 3.25
C LEU A 663 13.71 -11.95 1.85
N ARG A 664 12.95 -11.61 0.80
CA ARG A 664 13.33 -11.89 -0.59
C ARG A 664 14.59 -11.11 -1.02
N ALA A 665 14.69 -9.84 -0.68
CA ALA A 665 15.84 -9.01 -0.99
C ALA A 665 17.10 -9.56 -0.31
N THR A 666 17.00 -9.93 0.97
CA THR A 666 18.12 -10.52 1.71
C THR A 666 18.54 -11.87 1.13
N LEU A 667 17.57 -12.72 0.78
CA LEU A 667 17.86 -14.02 0.14
C LEU A 667 18.44 -13.85 -1.26
N SER A 668 17.90 -12.95 -2.08
CA SER A 668 18.45 -12.64 -3.41
C SER A 668 19.89 -12.17 -3.33
N GLY A 669 20.22 -11.22 -2.43
CA GLY A 669 21.58 -10.79 -2.23
C GLY A 669 22.51 -11.90 -1.71
N ALA A 670 21.98 -12.86 -0.95
CA ALA A 670 22.75 -14.04 -0.54
C ALA A 670 23.00 -15.02 -1.69
N LEU A 671 22.02 -15.19 -2.59
CA LEU A 671 22.14 -16.01 -3.79
C LEU A 671 23.15 -15.42 -4.76
N GLN A 672 23.11 -14.12 -5.00
CA GLN A 672 24.13 -13.44 -5.84
C GLN A 672 25.56 -13.65 -5.32
N ALA A 673 25.74 -13.69 -3.99
CA ALA A 673 27.05 -13.90 -3.38
C ALA A 673 27.51 -15.36 -3.39
N LYS A 674 26.59 -16.34 -3.29
CA LYS A 674 26.89 -17.76 -3.10
C LYS A 674 26.56 -18.65 -4.30
N GLY A 675 25.78 -18.15 -5.25
CA GLY A 675 25.26 -18.88 -6.39
C GLY A 675 24.07 -19.79 -6.05
N GLN A 676 24.07 -20.42 -4.86
CA GLN A 676 23.01 -21.33 -4.41
C GLN A 676 22.90 -21.38 -2.88
N VAL A 677 21.69 -21.65 -2.37
CA VAL A 677 21.40 -21.82 -0.93
C VAL A 677 20.41 -22.96 -0.74
N ALA A 678 20.75 -23.96 0.06
CA ALA A 678 19.83 -25.05 0.41
C ALA A 678 18.72 -24.53 1.35
N LEU A 679 17.51 -25.06 1.21
CA LEU A 679 16.34 -24.59 1.95
C LEU A 679 16.54 -24.61 3.48
N PRO A 680 17.18 -25.62 4.11
CA PRO A 680 17.47 -25.60 5.54
C PRO A 680 18.39 -24.45 5.96
N ASP A 681 19.28 -24.02 5.08
CA ASP A 681 20.31 -23.03 5.38
C ASP A 681 19.82 -21.58 5.17
N VAL A 682 18.66 -21.40 4.57
CA VAL A 682 18.13 -20.07 4.23
C VAL A 682 18.04 -19.17 5.45
N ALA A 683 17.49 -19.69 6.57
CA ALA A 683 17.35 -18.91 7.78
C ALA A 683 18.68 -18.43 8.35
N ASP A 684 19.67 -19.31 8.40
CA ASP A 684 21.00 -18.99 8.92
C ASP A 684 21.75 -18.01 8.00
N VAL A 685 21.62 -18.17 6.69
CA VAL A 685 22.21 -17.27 5.72
C VAL A 685 21.60 -15.88 5.80
N VAL A 686 20.29 -15.79 5.89
CA VAL A 686 19.55 -14.51 5.99
C VAL A 686 19.87 -13.79 7.30
N LEU A 687 19.88 -14.51 8.42
CA LEU A 687 20.23 -13.93 9.74
C LEU A 687 21.71 -13.52 9.82
N SER A 688 22.62 -14.31 9.25
CA SER A 688 24.06 -13.96 9.22
C SER A 688 24.31 -12.71 8.37
N ARG A 689 23.57 -12.55 7.28
CA ARG A 689 23.67 -11.34 6.46
C ARG A 689 23.16 -10.10 7.18
N ALA A 690 22.06 -10.22 7.92
CA ALA A 690 21.57 -9.13 8.77
C ALA A 690 22.58 -8.75 9.87
N ASP A 691 23.27 -9.72 10.47
CA ASP A 691 24.32 -9.45 11.46
C ASP A 691 25.53 -8.71 10.87
N GLN A 692 25.76 -8.81 9.57
CA GLN A 692 26.89 -8.18 8.85
C GLN A 692 26.51 -6.84 8.21
N GLY A 693 25.24 -6.42 8.30
CA GLY A 693 24.75 -5.13 7.80
C GLY A 693 25.33 -3.94 8.57
N GLU A 694 25.17 -2.74 8.04
CA GLU A 694 25.62 -1.51 8.69
C GLU A 694 24.92 -1.26 10.04
N ASN A 695 23.64 -1.67 10.13
CA ASN A 695 22.81 -1.57 11.33
C ASN A 695 22.23 -2.94 11.71
N PRO A 696 22.99 -3.87 12.28
CA PRO A 696 22.55 -5.25 12.51
C PRO A 696 21.25 -5.39 13.31
N ALA A 697 20.99 -4.48 14.24
CA ALA A 697 19.78 -4.48 15.03
C ALA A 697 18.53 -4.14 14.18
N GLU A 698 18.65 -3.18 13.29
CA GLU A 698 17.57 -2.77 12.38
C GLU A 698 17.34 -3.80 11.29
N ASP A 699 18.42 -4.35 10.74
CA ASP A 699 18.37 -5.39 9.72
C ASP A 699 17.68 -6.66 10.26
N LEU A 700 18.04 -7.11 11.45
CA LEU A 700 17.33 -8.19 12.12
C LEU A 700 15.86 -7.86 12.40
N PHE A 701 15.59 -6.62 12.86
CA PHE A 701 14.20 -6.18 13.11
C PHE A 701 13.34 -6.24 11.83
N SER A 702 13.92 -5.90 10.69
CA SER A 702 13.25 -5.96 9.38
C SER A 702 12.83 -7.38 8.97
N LEU A 703 13.48 -8.39 9.51
CA LEU A 703 13.21 -9.81 9.26
C LEU A 703 12.17 -10.41 10.22
N ILE A 704 11.74 -9.69 11.25
CA ILE A 704 10.71 -10.19 12.17
C ILE A 704 9.35 -10.17 11.48
N PRO A 705 8.64 -11.30 11.44
CA PRO A 705 7.27 -11.33 10.93
C PRO A 705 6.35 -10.38 11.73
N PRO A 706 5.42 -9.66 11.06
CA PRO A 706 4.58 -8.65 11.72
C PRO A 706 3.72 -9.16 12.87
N ASP A 707 3.31 -10.43 12.81
CA ASP A 707 2.53 -11.08 13.87
C ASP A 707 3.34 -11.34 15.14
N LEU A 708 4.68 -11.34 15.05
CA LEU A 708 5.59 -11.49 16.19
C LEU A 708 6.13 -10.16 16.74
N LEU A 709 5.94 -9.04 16.04
CA LEU A 709 6.45 -7.73 16.48
C LEU A 709 5.85 -7.22 17.79
N LEU A 710 4.67 -7.69 18.18
CA LEU A 710 3.98 -7.29 19.41
C LEU A 710 4.32 -8.18 20.61
N GLU A 711 5.09 -9.23 20.41
CA GLU A 711 5.43 -10.17 21.49
C GLU A 711 6.49 -9.58 22.43
N ASP A 712 6.17 -9.44 23.71
CA ASP A 712 7.05 -8.82 24.71
C ASP A 712 8.37 -9.58 24.91
N TRP A 713 8.35 -10.90 24.77
CA TRP A 713 9.55 -11.73 24.90
C TRP A 713 10.59 -11.45 23.80
N LEU A 714 10.13 -11.13 22.59
CA LEU A 714 10.99 -10.79 21.46
C LEU A 714 11.64 -9.42 21.67
N ARG A 715 10.88 -8.45 22.22
CA ARG A 715 11.42 -7.13 22.57
C ARG A 715 12.46 -7.19 23.68
N ALA A 716 12.22 -8.01 24.70
CA ALA A 716 13.17 -8.22 25.80
C ALA A 716 14.47 -8.85 25.29
N ALA A 717 14.38 -9.83 24.40
CA ALA A 717 15.53 -10.45 23.75
C ALA A 717 16.37 -9.44 22.95
N TRP A 718 15.73 -8.49 22.30
CA TRP A 718 16.38 -7.43 21.54
C TRP A 718 17.18 -6.46 22.38
N GLN A 719 16.66 -6.14 23.58
CA GLN A 719 17.29 -5.22 24.53
C GLN A 719 18.51 -5.81 25.22
N SER A 720 18.67 -7.13 25.21
CA SER A 720 19.75 -7.85 25.87
C SER A 720 20.38 -8.92 24.97
N PRO A 721 21.09 -8.53 23.88
CA PRO A 721 21.77 -9.47 22.99
C PRO A 721 22.73 -10.37 23.79
N GLY A 722 22.71 -11.69 23.54
CA GLY A 722 23.54 -12.67 24.24
C GLY A 722 22.91 -13.27 25.49
N SER A 723 21.75 -12.81 25.94
CA SER A 723 20.98 -13.49 26.99
C SER A 723 20.43 -14.84 26.50
N ALA A 724 20.09 -15.74 27.43
CA ALA A 724 19.46 -17.01 27.09
C ALA A 724 18.13 -16.81 26.34
N ASP A 725 17.40 -15.76 26.67
CA ASP A 725 16.15 -15.39 26.01
C ASP A 725 16.41 -14.90 24.57
N ALA A 726 17.48 -14.13 24.33
CA ALA A 726 17.86 -13.70 23.00
C ALA A 726 18.27 -14.87 22.10
N ILE A 727 19.00 -15.84 22.64
CA ILE A 727 19.37 -17.05 21.91
C ILE A 727 18.14 -17.89 21.56
N SER A 728 17.20 -18.02 22.50
CA SER A 728 15.93 -18.73 22.28
C SER A 728 15.06 -18.03 21.23
N ALA A 729 14.96 -16.70 21.33
CA ALA A 729 14.20 -15.88 20.37
C ALA A 729 14.80 -16.00 18.95
N ARG A 730 16.12 -15.96 18.82
CA ARG A 730 16.80 -16.13 17.53
C ARG A 730 16.55 -17.52 16.90
N LYS A 731 16.55 -18.58 17.70
CA LYS A 731 16.19 -19.93 17.22
C LYS A 731 14.74 -19.99 16.74
N GLY A 732 13.83 -19.37 17.49
CA GLY A 732 12.42 -19.27 17.09
C GLY A 732 12.25 -18.48 15.79
N LEU A 733 12.96 -17.36 15.63
CA LEU A 733 12.97 -16.59 14.40
C LEU A 733 13.54 -17.38 13.23
N ALA A 734 14.65 -18.11 13.43
CA ALA A 734 15.23 -18.97 12.40
C ALA A 734 14.23 -20.04 11.93
N LEU A 735 13.53 -20.70 12.86
CA LEU A 735 12.51 -21.70 12.53
C LEU A 735 11.37 -21.07 11.71
N ARG A 736 10.95 -19.84 12.06
CA ARG A 736 9.91 -19.12 11.36
C ARG A 736 10.34 -18.69 9.95
N LEU A 737 11.55 -18.15 9.79
CA LEU A 737 12.13 -17.77 8.50
C LEU A 737 12.33 -18.99 7.59
N GLY A 738 12.76 -20.13 8.17
CA GLY A 738 12.82 -21.40 7.45
C GLY A 738 11.46 -21.82 6.89
N PHE A 739 10.38 -21.66 7.66
CA PHE A 739 9.04 -21.92 7.17
C PHE A 739 8.57 -20.93 6.08
N ASP A 740 8.89 -19.66 6.22
CA ASP A 740 8.62 -18.67 5.18
C ASP A 740 9.37 -18.98 3.87
N ALA A 741 10.58 -19.55 3.96
CA ALA A 741 11.32 -20.04 2.81
C ALA A 741 10.66 -21.28 2.17
N VAL A 742 10.12 -22.23 2.97
CA VAL A 742 9.30 -23.34 2.46
C VAL A 742 8.10 -22.83 1.68
N LEU A 743 7.41 -21.81 2.20
CA LEU A 743 6.27 -21.20 1.50
C LEU A 743 6.72 -20.51 0.21
N GLU A 744 7.87 -19.88 0.20
CA GLU A 744 8.43 -19.21 -0.99
C GLU A 744 8.81 -20.23 -2.08
N ALA A 745 9.44 -21.35 -1.71
CA ALA A 745 9.80 -22.43 -2.63
C ALA A 745 8.59 -23.20 -3.20
N GLY A 746 7.45 -23.17 -2.51
CA GLY A 746 6.28 -23.99 -2.84
C GLY A 746 5.01 -23.17 -3.06
N LEU A 747 4.21 -23.01 -2.01
CA LEU A 747 2.84 -22.51 -2.11
C LEU A 747 2.69 -21.11 -2.68
N ARG A 748 3.66 -20.23 -2.44
CA ARG A 748 3.59 -18.85 -2.92
C ARG A 748 3.84 -18.72 -4.41
N SER A 749 4.49 -19.70 -5.04
CA SER A 749 4.71 -19.71 -6.49
C SER A 749 3.41 -19.70 -7.31
N ARG A 750 2.28 -20.09 -6.68
CA ARG A 750 0.95 -20.07 -7.28
C ARG A 750 0.17 -18.78 -7.08
N LEU A 751 0.66 -17.89 -6.22
CA LEU A 751 -0.10 -16.71 -5.78
C LEU A 751 0.45 -15.39 -6.29
N GLY A 752 1.35 -15.41 -7.24
CA GLY A 752 1.98 -14.23 -7.79
C GLY A 752 3.47 -14.18 -7.49
N ARG A 753 4.02 -12.99 -7.34
CA ARG A 753 5.46 -12.71 -7.27
C ARG A 753 6.18 -13.51 -6.20
N THR A 754 7.06 -14.40 -6.62
CA THR A 754 8.08 -15.07 -5.80
C THR A 754 9.45 -14.82 -6.43
N LEU A 755 10.53 -15.25 -5.79
CA LEU A 755 11.87 -15.20 -6.42
C LEU A 755 11.91 -15.99 -7.74
N GLU A 756 11.14 -17.07 -7.84
CA GLU A 756 11.04 -17.89 -9.06
C GLU A 756 10.23 -17.15 -10.15
N THR A 757 9.04 -16.63 -9.82
CA THR A 757 8.20 -15.94 -10.81
C THR A 757 8.74 -14.57 -11.25
N THR A 758 9.65 -13.98 -10.50
CA THR A 758 10.37 -12.76 -10.89
C THR A 758 11.66 -13.03 -11.65
N GLY A 759 11.99 -14.30 -11.91
CA GLY A 759 13.23 -14.66 -12.57
C GLY A 759 14.50 -14.36 -11.77
N THR A 760 14.39 -14.18 -10.46
CA THR A 760 15.54 -13.91 -9.58
C THR A 760 16.27 -15.18 -9.17
N ALA A 761 15.52 -16.24 -8.87
CA ALA A 761 16.06 -17.53 -8.47
C ALA A 761 15.19 -18.66 -8.99
N VAL A 762 15.76 -19.85 -9.12
CA VAL A 762 15.04 -21.09 -9.39
C VAL A 762 15.04 -21.93 -8.12
N ALA A 763 13.88 -22.53 -7.81
CA ALA A 763 13.77 -23.51 -6.74
C ALA A 763 13.80 -24.91 -7.34
N GLU A 764 14.84 -25.69 -7.08
CA GLU A 764 15.05 -27.01 -7.65
C GLU A 764 14.96 -28.12 -6.59
N VAL A 765 14.54 -29.30 -7.01
CA VAL A 765 14.63 -30.52 -6.18
C VAL A 765 15.87 -31.29 -6.61
N ILE A 766 16.81 -31.45 -5.66
CA ILE A 766 18.08 -32.10 -5.94
C ILE A 766 17.95 -33.62 -5.89
N VAL A 767 18.34 -34.26 -6.98
CA VAL A 767 18.55 -35.70 -7.07
C VAL A 767 19.96 -35.92 -7.62
N LYS A 768 20.82 -36.64 -6.88
CA LYS A 768 22.20 -36.92 -7.30
C LYS A 768 22.21 -37.94 -8.43
N GLU A 769 23.24 -37.91 -9.23
CA GLU A 769 23.40 -38.81 -10.38
C GLU A 769 23.36 -40.29 -10.02
N ASP A 770 23.98 -40.67 -8.90
CA ASP A 770 23.98 -42.05 -8.40
C ASP A 770 22.58 -42.46 -7.86
N GLU A 771 21.81 -41.51 -7.32
CA GLU A 771 20.43 -41.71 -6.91
C GLU A 771 19.52 -41.88 -8.14
N TRP A 772 19.72 -41.05 -9.18
CA TRP A 772 18.99 -41.18 -10.45
C TRP A 772 19.20 -42.58 -11.06
N ARG A 773 20.43 -43.08 -11.11
CA ARG A 773 20.68 -44.42 -11.62
C ARG A 773 19.92 -45.51 -10.86
N LYS A 774 19.85 -45.41 -9.53
CA LYS A 774 19.09 -46.35 -8.69
C LYS A 774 17.59 -46.23 -8.96
N VAL A 775 17.06 -44.99 -9.01
CA VAL A 775 15.62 -44.76 -9.30
C VAL A 775 15.26 -45.33 -10.64
N VAL A 776 16.04 -45.13 -11.69
CA VAL A 776 15.75 -45.67 -13.03
C VAL A 776 15.76 -47.19 -13.04
N VAL A 777 16.70 -47.84 -12.39
CA VAL A 777 16.78 -49.32 -12.30
C VAL A 777 15.54 -49.87 -11.59
N PHE A 778 15.27 -49.40 -10.37
CA PHE A 778 14.13 -49.87 -9.59
C PHE A 778 12.78 -49.52 -10.23
N ALA A 779 12.66 -48.36 -10.86
CA ALA A 779 11.46 -47.97 -11.59
C ALA A 779 11.19 -48.89 -12.77
N THR A 780 12.22 -49.20 -13.55
CA THR A 780 12.12 -50.14 -14.68
C THR A 780 11.67 -51.52 -14.21
N GLU A 781 12.24 -52.05 -13.11
CA GLU A 781 11.83 -53.34 -12.52
C GLU A 781 10.37 -53.28 -12.05
N ALA A 782 9.97 -52.21 -11.35
CA ALA A 782 8.60 -52.05 -10.84
C ALA A 782 7.56 -51.97 -12.01
N ILE A 783 7.88 -51.28 -13.07
CA ILE A 783 7.02 -51.16 -14.25
C ILE A 783 6.92 -52.51 -14.99
N GLN A 784 8.02 -53.18 -15.17
CA GLN A 784 8.03 -54.49 -15.78
C GLN A 784 7.23 -55.51 -14.97
N ALA A 785 7.37 -55.50 -13.64
CA ALA A 785 6.67 -56.45 -12.75
C ALA A 785 5.15 -56.22 -12.73
N ASN A 786 4.68 -54.97 -12.77
CA ASN A 786 3.26 -54.66 -12.61
C ASN A 786 2.53 -54.43 -13.95
N ALA A 787 3.21 -54.00 -15.00
CA ALA A 787 2.60 -53.65 -16.29
C ALA A 787 3.10 -54.55 -17.43
N GLY A 788 4.10 -55.40 -17.21
CA GLY A 788 4.68 -56.30 -18.24
C GLY A 788 5.34 -55.54 -19.40
N GLN A 789 5.58 -54.23 -19.23
CA GLN A 789 6.19 -53.34 -20.23
C GLN A 789 7.67 -53.15 -19.95
N LEU A 790 8.49 -53.23 -21.00
CA LEU A 790 9.89 -52.87 -20.93
C LEU A 790 10.03 -51.40 -21.34
N ILE A 791 10.45 -50.53 -20.39
CA ILE A 791 10.89 -49.16 -20.70
C ILE A 791 12.30 -49.25 -21.29
N THR A 792 12.42 -48.88 -22.55
CA THR A 792 13.68 -48.87 -23.27
C THR A 792 14.45 -47.56 -23.16
N GLU A 793 13.74 -46.49 -22.71
CA GLU A 793 14.30 -45.14 -22.62
C GLU A 793 14.32 -44.64 -21.17
N PRO A 794 15.51 -44.53 -20.52
CA PRO A 794 15.63 -44.04 -19.12
C PRO A 794 15.05 -42.65 -18.92
N ASP A 795 15.10 -41.80 -19.94
CA ASP A 795 14.61 -40.39 -19.91
C ASP A 795 13.12 -40.28 -19.64
N ILE A 796 12.31 -41.27 -19.99
CA ILE A 796 10.87 -41.34 -19.68
C ILE A 796 10.65 -41.41 -18.17
N VAL A 797 11.44 -42.26 -17.48
CA VAL A 797 11.35 -42.39 -16.00
C VAL A 797 11.80 -41.09 -15.35
N GLN A 798 12.85 -40.49 -15.85
CA GLN A 798 13.32 -39.21 -15.35
C GLN A 798 12.27 -38.12 -15.53
N THR A 799 11.67 -37.98 -16.72
CA THR A 799 10.58 -37.02 -16.98
C THR A 799 9.39 -37.23 -16.03
N TRP A 800 9.01 -38.49 -15.77
CA TRP A 800 7.96 -38.81 -14.84
C TRP A 800 8.32 -38.35 -13.42
N ALA A 801 9.53 -38.65 -12.98
CA ALA A 801 10.06 -38.31 -11.65
C ALA A 801 10.15 -36.81 -11.42
N GLU A 802 10.72 -36.08 -12.36
CA GLU A 802 10.82 -34.61 -12.31
C GLU A 802 9.43 -33.99 -12.17
N GLY A 803 8.45 -34.44 -12.96
CA GLY A 803 7.07 -33.97 -12.84
C GLY A 803 6.45 -34.24 -11.47
N VAL A 804 6.71 -35.40 -10.85
CA VAL A 804 6.24 -35.76 -9.52
C VAL A 804 6.89 -34.90 -8.43
N LEU A 805 8.21 -34.72 -8.47
CA LEU A 805 8.96 -33.94 -7.51
C LEU A 805 8.57 -32.45 -7.58
N GLN A 806 8.49 -31.90 -8.79
CA GLN A 806 8.02 -30.54 -9.01
C GLN A 806 6.58 -30.33 -8.53
N ARG A 807 5.72 -31.31 -8.76
CA ARG A 807 4.33 -31.26 -8.25
C ARG A 807 4.28 -31.14 -6.73
N LEU A 808 5.08 -31.95 -6.01
CA LEU A 808 5.17 -31.87 -4.55
C LEU A 808 5.69 -30.51 -4.10
N ARG A 809 6.78 -30.04 -4.69
CA ARG A 809 7.37 -28.73 -4.37
C ARG A 809 6.34 -27.62 -4.55
N LEU A 810 5.76 -27.50 -5.74
CA LEU A 810 4.80 -26.46 -6.09
C LEU A 810 3.51 -26.52 -5.26
N ARG A 811 3.17 -27.67 -4.71
CA ARG A 811 2.02 -27.87 -3.79
C ARG A 811 2.38 -27.67 -2.34
N GLY A 812 3.65 -27.33 -2.02
CA GLY A 812 4.15 -27.15 -0.66
C GLY A 812 4.27 -28.46 0.12
N GLY A 813 4.38 -29.60 -0.56
CA GLY A 813 4.61 -30.92 0.03
C GLY A 813 6.05 -31.10 0.54
N ILE A 814 6.56 -30.12 1.27
CA ILE A 814 7.89 -30.08 1.88
C ILE A 814 7.70 -30.19 3.39
N PHE A 815 8.36 -31.17 4.02
CA PHE A 815 8.24 -31.39 5.46
C PHE A 815 8.93 -30.26 6.25
N HIS A 816 8.22 -29.75 7.24
CA HIS A 816 8.71 -28.72 8.17
C HIS A 816 8.11 -28.96 9.56
N PRO A 817 8.81 -28.68 10.68
CA PRO A 817 8.30 -28.92 12.04
C PRO A 817 6.91 -28.33 12.30
N PHE A 818 6.59 -27.15 11.77
CA PHE A 818 5.25 -26.57 11.87
C PHE A 818 4.14 -27.34 11.15
N LEU A 819 4.50 -28.27 10.26
CA LEU A 819 3.57 -29.13 9.52
C LEU A 819 3.47 -30.55 10.10
N ASP A 820 4.29 -30.94 11.09
CA ASP A 820 4.36 -32.32 11.59
C ASP A 820 2.98 -32.81 12.07
N ARG A 821 2.28 -31.98 12.82
CA ARG A 821 0.95 -32.33 13.33
C ARG A 821 -0.11 -32.36 12.22
N TYR A 822 -0.04 -31.41 11.30
CA TYR A 822 -0.89 -31.37 10.13
C TYR A 822 -0.73 -32.63 9.24
N VAL A 823 0.49 -33.08 9.05
CA VAL A 823 0.79 -34.34 8.32
C VAL A 823 0.29 -35.54 9.09
N ALA A 824 0.55 -35.63 10.40
CA ALA A 824 0.10 -36.74 11.25
C ALA A 824 -1.43 -36.88 11.29
N GLU A 825 -2.16 -35.76 11.28
CA GLU A 825 -3.62 -35.69 11.25
C GLU A 825 -4.22 -35.69 9.83
N ASN A 826 -3.44 -36.12 8.85
CA ASN A 826 -3.83 -36.32 7.44
C ASN A 826 -4.47 -35.08 6.77
N GLY A 827 -3.91 -33.92 7.03
CA GLY A 827 -4.32 -32.67 6.35
C GLY A 827 -5.47 -31.92 7.01
N LYS A 828 -5.72 -32.10 8.29
CA LYS A 828 -6.72 -31.28 8.98
C LYS A 828 -6.26 -29.81 9.05
N ARG A 829 -7.01 -28.92 8.44
CA ARG A 829 -6.63 -27.50 8.28
C ARG A 829 -6.31 -26.76 9.57
N TRP A 830 -7.02 -27.03 10.64
CA TRP A 830 -6.80 -26.37 11.94
C TRP A 830 -5.44 -26.71 12.55
N GLU A 831 -4.80 -27.81 12.14
CA GLU A 831 -3.48 -28.19 12.60
C GLU A 831 -2.32 -27.52 11.83
N ILE A 832 -2.58 -26.82 10.72
CA ILE A 832 -1.57 -26.04 9.98
C ILE A 832 -0.99 -24.92 10.86
N TRP A 833 -1.76 -24.45 11.85
CA TRP A 833 -1.38 -23.35 12.75
C TRP A 833 -0.43 -23.78 13.88
N GLY A 834 0.25 -24.89 13.72
CA GLY A 834 1.18 -25.38 14.73
C GLY A 834 0.53 -25.81 16.05
N GLY A 835 -0.78 -26.08 16.07
CA GLY A 835 -1.48 -26.54 17.27
C GLY A 835 -1.41 -25.57 18.45
N GLY A 836 -1.34 -24.26 18.19
CA GLY A 836 -1.22 -23.22 19.22
C GLY A 836 0.22 -22.82 19.56
N ASP A 837 1.22 -23.28 18.79
CA ASP A 837 2.59 -22.75 18.90
C ASP A 837 2.59 -21.25 18.59
N PRO A 838 3.01 -20.38 19.52
CA PRO A 838 3.03 -18.92 19.31
C PRO A 838 3.96 -18.48 18.16
N LEU A 839 4.92 -19.32 17.77
CA LEU A 839 5.84 -19.06 16.65
C LEU A 839 5.26 -19.46 15.30
N ALA A 840 4.23 -20.32 15.28
CA ALA A 840 3.63 -20.77 14.04
C ALA A 840 2.88 -19.62 13.36
N PRO A 841 3.06 -19.43 12.04
CA PRO A 841 2.39 -18.36 11.33
C PRO A 841 0.88 -18.57 11.28
N LYS A 842 0.13 -17.49 11.40
CA LYS A 842 -1.28 -17.50 10.99
C LYS A 842 -1.31 -17.56 9.47
N PHE A 843 -1.84 -18.64 8.92
CA PHE A 843 -1.92 -18.81 7.46
C PHE A 843 -2.74 -17.69 6.84
N PRO A 844 -2.20 -16.93 5.87
CA PRO A 844 -2.93 -15.87 5.21
C PRO A 844 -4.17 -16.45 4.51
N LYS A 845 -5.30 -15.78 4.62
CA LYS A 845 -6.50 -16.14 3.83
C LYS A 845 -6.12 -16.11 2.33
N GLY A 846 -6.49 -17.16 1.60
CA GLY A 846 -6.26 -17.27 0.16
C GLY A 846 -5.02 -18.06 -0.26
N ILE A 847 -4.15 -18.48 0.65
CA ILE A 847 -3.11 -19.46 0.33
C ILE A 847 -3.69 -20.87 0.44
N SER A 848 -3.44 -21.70 -0.59
CA SER A 848 -3.79 -23.12 -0.55
C SER A 848 -3.01 -23.83 0.57
N ALA A 849 -3.63 -24.78 1.24
CA ALA A 849 -2.93 -25.59 2.22
C ALA A 849 -1.81 -26.43 1.55
N PRO A 850 -0.70 -26.72 2.26
CA PRO A 850 0.31 -27.64 1.77
C PRO A 850 -0.31 -29.01 1.42
N SER A 851 0.03 -29.56 0.27
CA SER A 851 -0.49 -30.83 -0.19
C SER A 851 0.64 -31.82 -0.46
N PHE A 852 0.51 -32.99 0.16
CA PHE A 852 1.42 -34.12 0.07
C PHE A 852 0.74 -35.24 -0.74
N PHE A 853 1.45 -36.26 -1.16
CA PHE A 853 0.80 -37.46 -1.67
C PHE A 853 0.35 -38.37 -0.52
N ALA A 854 -0.88 -38.85 -0.58
CA ALA A 854 -1.49 -39.68 0.48
C ALA A 854 -2.04 -40.98 -0.05
N SER A 855 -1.75 -42.09 0.66
CA SER A 855 -2.35 -43.39 0.37
C SER A 855 -3.81 -43.52 0.85
N GLY A 856 -4.22 -42.70 1.80
CA GLY A 856 -5.57 -42.66 2.37
C GLY A 856 -6.39 -41.47 1.89
N GLN A 857 -7.68 -41.46 2.23
CA GLN A 857 -8.53 -40.30 1.96
C GLN A 857 -8.10 -39.08 2.78
N SER A 858 -7.95 -37.95 2.11
CA SER A 858 -7.64 -36.65 2.72
C SER A 858 -8.39 -35.55 1.99
N ASP A 859 -8.75 -34.51 2.71
CA ASP A 859 -9.43 -33.35 2.14
C ASP A 859 -8.44 -32.38 1.42
N GLU A 860 -7.17 -32.37 1.82
CA GLU A 860 -6.15 -31.41 1.39
C GLU A 860 -4.99 -32.05 0.60
N PHE A 861 -4.73 -33.33 0.81
CA PHE A 861 -3.61 -34.03 0.16
C PHE A 861 -4.02 -34.65 -1.19
N ASP A 862 -3.07 -34.69 -2.09
CA ASP A 862 -3.27 -35.32 -3.40
C ASP A 862 -3.34 -36.87 -3.22
N PRO A 863 -4.48 -37.53 -3.45
CA PRO A 863 -4.59 -38.96 -3.27
C PRO A 863 -3.83 -39.69 -4.38
N ILE A 864 -3.17 -40.78 -4.02
CA ILE A 864 -2.47 -41.64 -4.99
C ILE A 864 -3.41 -42.65 -5.64
N THR A 865 -4.62 -42.88 -5.10
CA THR A 865 -5.63 -43.83 -5.63
C THR A 865 -6.86 -43.09 -6.13
N GLY A 866 -7.41 -43.54 -7.27
CA GLY A 866 -8.61 -42.97 -7.88
C GLY A 866 -8.41 -42.69 -9.38
N SER A 867 -9.46 -42.89 -10.16
CA SER A 867 -9.40 -42.86 -11.63
C SER A 867 -9.04 -41.49 -12.22
N GLN A 868 -9.25 -40.43 -11.46
CA GLN A 868 -9.05 -39.02 -11.89
C GLN A 868 -7.98 -38.30 -11.08
N THR A 869 -7.12 -39.04 -10.35
CA THR A 869 -6.02 -38.36 -9.62
C THR A 869 -4.94 -37.87 -10.56
N TRP A 870 -4.34 -36.71 -10.22
CA TRP A 870 -3.26 -36.15 -11.05
C TRP A 870 -2.12 -37.14 -11.25
N LEU A 871 -1.68 -37.79 -10.18
CA LEU A 871 -0.56 -38.71 -10.22
C LEU A 871 -0.82 -39.89 -11.14
N ARG A 872 -2.03 -40.47 -11.09
CA ARG A 872 -2.41 -41.55 -11.98
C ARG A 872 -2.44 -41.12 -13.43
N LEU A 873 -3.07 -39.97 -13.72
CA LEU A 873 -3.14 -39.45 -15.10
C LEU A 873 -1.74 -39.13 -15.64
N TRP A 874 -0.86 -38.57 -14.78
CA TRP A 874 0.52 -38.32 -15.13
C TRP A 874 1.30 -39.58 -15.44
N THR A 875 1.13 -40.63 -14.58
CA THR A 875 1.73 -41.95 -14.77
C THR A 875 1.30 -42.59 -16.06
N MET A 876 -0.01 -42.61 -16.32
CA MET A 876 -0.55 -43.14 -17.55
C MET A 876 -0.03 -42.40 -18.79
N ARG A 877 0.04 -41.09 -18.73
CA ARG A 877 0.48 -40.25 -19.87
C ARG A 877 1.98 -40.40 -20.16
N VAL A 878 2.81 -40.40 -19.13
CA VAL A 878 4.28 -40.39 -19.30
C VAL A 878 4.84 -41.80 -19.45
N LEU A 879 4.41 -42.71 -18.57
CA LEU A 879 4.95 -44.09 -18.56
C LEU A 879 4.14 -45.05 -19.48
N GLY A 880 3.01 -44.60 -20.03
CA GLY A 880 2.19 -45.46 -20.89
C GLY A 880 1.50 -46.65 -20.17
N VAL A 881 1.41 -46.63 -18.85
CA VAL A 881 0.86 -47.71 -18.02
C VAL A 881 -0.63 -47.50 -17.79
N GLU A 882 -1.47 -48.48 -18.11
CA GLU A 882 -2.93 -48.37 -18.06
C GLU A 882 -3.56 -49.11 -16.86
N GLY A 883 -4.77 -48.68 -16.51
CA GLY A 883 -5.66 -49.39 -15.57
C GLY A 883 -5.13 -49.49 -14.14
N SER A 884 -5.37 -50.71 -13.55
CA SER A 884 -4.96 -50.98 -12.15
C SER A 884 -3.43 -51.15 -11.98
N ALA A 885 -2.71 -51.42 -13.06
CA ALA A 885 -1.25 -51.50 -13.03
C ALA A 885 -0.63 -50.14 -12.71
N ALA A 886 -1.23 -49.02 -13.18
CA ALA A 886 -0.76 -47.69 -12.86
C ALA A 886 -0.79 -47.38 -11.35
N ASP A 887 -1.81 -47.88 -10.63
CA ASP A 887 -1.94 -47.66 -9.17
C ASP A 887 -0.81 -48.34 -8.38
N GLN A 888 -0.42 -49.57 -8.82
CA GLN A 888 0.67 -50.30 -8.18
C GLN A 888 2.04 -49.75 -8.55
N VAL A 889 2.26 -49.45 -9.82
CA VAL A 889 3.49 -48.79 -10.30
C VAL A 889 3.73 -47.50 -9.55
N MET A 890 2.71 -46.65 -9.38
CA MET A 890 2.85 -45.38 -8.62
C MET A 890 3.29 -45.61 -7.17
N ARG A 891 2.68 -46.59 -6.46
CA ARG A 891 3.08 -46.88 -5.07
C ARG A 891 4.51 -47.37 -4.99
N ASP A 892 4.88 -48.27 -5.87
CA ASP A 892 6.23 -48.86 -5.88
C ASP A 892 7.26 -47.77 -6.20
N LEU A 893 6.99 -46.85 -7.16
CA LEU A 893 7.85 -45.73 -7.49
C LEU A 893 7.97 -44.73 -6.34
N LEU A 894 6.88 -44.38 -5.65
CA LEU A 894 6.95 -43.49 -4.48
C LEU A 894 7.78 -44.09 -3.35
N ASN A 895 7.67 -45.43 -3.14
CA ASN A 895 8.50 -46.13 -2.17
C ASN A 895 9.97 -46.16 -2.59
N VAL A 896 10.27 -46.42 -3.86
CA VAL A 896 11.64 -46.32 -4.40
C VAL A 896 12.26 -44.94 -4.12
N PHE A 897 11.51 -43.87 -4.34
CA PHE A 897 12.00 -42.51 -4.03
C PHE A 897 12.24 -42.30 -2.54
N ALA A 898 11.41 -42.91 -1.68
CA ALA A 898 11.59 -42.86 -0.23
C ALA A 898 12.81 -43.70 0.21
N ASP A 899 13.01 -44.87 -0.36
CA ASP A 899 14.12 -45.77 -0.05
C ASP A 899 15.49 -45.20 -0.50
N VAL A 900 15.50 -44.52 -1.63
CA VAL A 900 16.69 -43.78 -2.14
C VAL A 900 16.91 -42.48 -1.36
N GLY A 901 15.90 -41.99 -0.59
CA GLY A 901 16.01 -40.80 0.23
C GLY A 901 15.77 -39.47 -0.51
N VAL A 902 15.25 -39.51 -1.74
CA VAL A 902 14.81 -38.32 -2.50
C VAL A 902 13.52 -37.76 -1.95
N MET A 903 12.63 -38.66 -1.51
CA MET A 903 11.42 -38.33 -0.77
C MET A 903 11.48 -38.89 0.63
N GLN A 904 10.54 -38.53 1.48
CA GLN A 904 10.33 -39.10 2.80
C GLN A 904 8.89 -39.62 2.91
N ALA A 905 8.76 -40.84 3.46
CA ALA A 905 7.45 -41.38 3.79
C ALA A 905 7.19 -41.28 5.30
N ARG A 906 6.05 -40.73 5.69
CA ARG A 906 5.63 -40.59 7.09
C ARG A 906 4.28 -41.22 7.32
N SER A 907 4.08 -41.80 8.51
CA SER A 907 2.78 -42.38 8.90
C SER A 907 1.82 -41.26 9.34
N SER A 908 0.55 -41.40 8.96
CA SER A 908 -0.56 -40.57 9.41
C SER A 908 -1.69 -41.41 9.98
N THR A 909 -2.72 -40.75 10.52
CA THR A 909 -3.91 -41.44 11.06
C THR A 909 -4.66 -42.27 10.01
N ARG A 910 -4.44 -42.08 8.70
CA ARG A 910 -5.18 -42.72 7.62
C ARG A 910 -4.30 -43.36 6.55
N GLY A 911 -3.01 -43.47 6.78
CA GLY A 911 -2.09 -44.14 5.87
C GLY A 911 -0.73 -43.45 5.75
N THR A 912 -0.02 -43.73 4.67
CA THR A 912 1.31 -43.19 4.40
C THR A 912 1.21 -41.89 3.62
N ILE A 913 2.04 -40.92 4.00
CA ILE A 913 2.17 -39.62 3.37
C ILE A 913 3.60 -39.47 2.81
N TRP A 914 3.72 -39.11 1.54
CA TRP A 914 5.01 -38.83 0.88
C TRP A 914 5.18 -37.35 0.64
N GLY A 915 6.37 -36.85 0.96
CA GLY A 915 6.75 -35.45 0.77
C GLY A 915 8.25 -35.28 0.58
N LEU A 916 8.66 -34.06 0.33
CA LEU A 916 10.08 -33.70 0.15
C LEU A 916 10.70 -33.32 1.50
N PRO A 917 11.87 -33.89 1.86
CA PRO A 917 12.69 -33.32 2.93
C PRO A 917 13.26 -31.96 2.48
N GLN A 918 13.45 -31.03 3.43
CA GLN A 918 13.95 -29.68 3.13
C GLN A 918 15.34 -29.70 2.47
N GLU A 919 16.18 -30.66 2.84
CA GLU A 919 17.53 -30.86 2.34
C GLU A 919 17.59 -31.16 0.84
N ARG A 920 16.45 -31.49 0.26
CA ARG A 920 16.32 -31.76 -1.17
C ARG A 920 15.87 -30.55 -2.00
N VAL A 921 15.60 -29.43 -1.37
CA VAL A 921 15.19 -28.20 -2.06
C VAL A 921 16.30 -27.16 -2.01
N LEU A 922 16.64 -26.63 -3.15
CA LEU A 922 17.74 -25.66 -3.34
C LEU A 922 17.20 -24.43 -4.06
N PHE A 923 17.56 -23.25 -3.58
CA PHE A 923 17.46 -22.02 -4.36
C PHE A 923 18.76 -21.79 -5.12
N VAL A 924 18.66 -21.52 -6.42
CA VAL A 924 19.78 -21.27 -7.33
C VAL A 924 19.62 -19.90 -7.96
N ASP A 925 20.67 -19.11 -8.00
CA ASP A 925 20.66 -17.82 -8.70
C ASP A 925 20.52 -18.06 -10.21
N VAL A 926 19.55 -17.38 -10.84
CA VAL A 926 19.31 -17.49 -12.29
C VAL A 926 20.55 -17.13 -13.10
N ALA A 927 21.35 -16.16 -12.65
CA ALA A 927 22.60 -15.79 -13.31
C ALA A 927 23.64 -16.91 -13.39
N THR A 928 23.51 -17.94 -12.53
CA THR A 928 24.44 -19.10 -12.52
C THR A 928 23.89 -20.29 -13.30
N VAL A 929 22.65 -20.24 -13.77
CA VAL A 929 22.01 -21.33 -14.52
C VAL A 929 22.21 -21.08 -16.01
N ASP A 930 23.24 -21.65 -16.59
CA ASP A 930 23.53 -21.56 -18.02
C ASP A 930 22.36 -22.00 -18.88
N GLY A 931 21.75 -21.05 -19.62
CA GLY A 931 20.88 -21.31 -20.76
C GLY A 931 19.48 -21.86 -20.45
N ARG A 932 19.08 -21.97 -19.20
CA ARG A 932 17.68 -22.32 -18.80
C ARG A 932 16.91 -21.04 -18.52
N GLN A 933 15.98 -20.72 -19.40
CA GLN A 933 14.94 -19.74 -19.07
C GLN A 933 14.07 -20.29 -17.93
N PRO A 934 13.68 -19.44 -16.96
CA PRO A 934 12.85 -19.85 -15.83
C PRO A 934 11.47 -20.37 -16.25
#